data_63246d598cfd43dd1b616f5462070294
#
_entry.id   63246d598cfd43dd1b616f5462070294
#
_cell.length_a   1.000
_cell.length_b   1.000
_cell.length_c   1.000
_cell.angle_alpha   90.00
_cell.angle_beta   90.00
_cell.angle_gamma   90.00
#
_symmetry.space_group_name_H-M   'P 1'
#
loop_
_entity.id
_entity.type
_entity.pdbx_description
1 polymer ?
#
loop_
_entity_poly.entity_id
_entity_poly.type
_entity_poly.pdbx_seq_one_letter_code
_entity_poly.pdbx_strand_id
1 'polypeptide(L)'
;MASTIPAEGPAAGHTQEEEEEAEAEEEREEDDDEEELDTELPSSEIGEILDEAHSTPPWEEVLVDRIKAMSVTEKSLVLEAIRQCLQEQNQSFLFHLYGLMLRESPSEDVVRKHLTGLLQLSHKTASQREGIALAMGIAAATHMELAWAILEDVGCTKFLKSPHRNSASQERDHTLKKSFLSAAVMLMKALKRESSTQGYKFTQTAELVHCLLSALQKEPDHLVTPYRQKIILVIAGLSSLRPSLTPMVKSTILQTCFQKLYQLPPMEVLKSCCPALKSDPTVLYQKAMQALNLLLQTFISENKSMDEVCFLLQHTEPWLMSDRSHERRRAVHTIFLLLKCLVNYVKLTEEAKPSMLGHQIGLLMLLWRDSEEFTKSHARLCVCLLLQLLVQQKESLTEFMYLNKMKNCEERGHRESDVKFHYLVQAIDDHLTVAQHTQLILTLLRALSNHKHMDGDLASHLLLMVFEDQSIKPEQVAEILQGLFQELPAISFKSTQEKVLKAVTVLGTQHTQGTVEVLLTLCHPSERQVAPLWKALATNSQLGRKVMTLLYIKLKLRPPQLLIRLSEQAELMSMLALGTIYELLYIREYRAIVHWAFAGILLGLLTQLHYLYELGVVETILEPQEDTLDMKPLGPCSLCLEALKGLFWTTNYWEVFAYLKLLRGWELFGRAETYTEGVILLARAMAHYDCEVKAVLGQAVICLKSSEERDNIVAILIITEFLTSQELTLYMSRKIMNKFLTLGLHNTSQLVRALSLMGLSSVLMQPKKVRLLRTRMLGLVESFQKPETKDLLGLMEIVGDTLHRMGPQGIGACSLKLARHLRQLFENEQEAVRGGAILLYGDVIYSGGRKYQQALQGHAFQSLVPLLFHLADTCPQVVTKTKSTFLRCAILLKWEFRKQLFSKLAWGRGPSAESDIFMCMMESNFGSCHQFLLQASPYLHSPDRNLKLTAMKFIGGILEDYFTNLCFYLKKGEMKLFQTQFEVLKQQQDSASRRFYRRFLQEVVELSRFLSQ
;
A
#
# COMPACT_ATOMS: atom_id res chain seq x y z
N MET A 1 2.90 31.09 -54.55
CA MET A 1 4.18 31.64 -55.03
C MET A 1 5.23 30.72 -54.42
N ALA A 2 5.64 29.69 -55.08
CA ALA A 2 6.59 29.54 -56.15
C ALA A 2 7.93 30.15 -55.66
N SER A 3 9.05 29.55 -55.61
CA SER A 3 9.79 28.56 -56.43
C SER A 3 11.19 28.52 -55.79
N THR A 4 12.10 27.64 -55.89
CA THR A 4 12.46 26.62 -56.84
C THR A 4 13.77 25.99 -56.37
N ILE A 5 13.88 24.71 -56.55
CA ILE A 5 15.12 23.94 -56.57
C ILE A 5 15.95 24.32 -57.81
N PRO A 6 17.28 24.18 -57.89
CA PRO A 6 17.72 22.97 -58.56
C PRO A 6 18.93 22.22 -58.01
N ALA A 7 18.96 20.96 -58.44
CA ALA A 7 20.03 20.00 -58.39
C ALA A 7 21.12 20.27 -59.43
N GLU A 8 22.30 19.67 -59.20
CA GLU A 8 23.08 18.95 -60.21
C GLU A 8 24.40 18.42 -59.63
N GLY A 9 24.61 17.11 -59.76
CA GLY A 9 25.91 16.48 -59.83
C GLY A 9 26.35 16.42 -61.31
N PRO A 10 27.31 15.68 -61.78
CA PRO A 10 28.23 14.70 -61.23
C PRO A 10 29.69 14.84 -61.67
N ALA A 11 30.63 13.90 -61.38
CA ALA A 11 31.63 13.28 -62.16
C ALA A 11 32.97 13.05 -61.40
N ALA A 12 33.35 11.83 -61.16
CA ALA A 12 34.27 10.92 -61.78
C ALA A 12 35.75 11.41 -61.87
N GLY A 13 36.61 10.60 -61.31
CA GLY A 13 37.90 10.38 -61.93
C GLY A 13 39.12 10.19 -61.03
N HIS A 14 39.61 8.96 -61.04
CA HIS A 14 40.99 8.52 -60.95
C HIS A 14 41.79 8.38 -59.63
N THR A 15 41.92 7.14 -59.21
CA THR A 15 43.20 6.36 -59.02
C THR A 15 44.47 7.14 -58.71
N GLN A 16 45.05 6.91 -57.57
CA GLN A 16 46.45 6.59 -57.42
C GLN A 16 46.68 5.76 -56.15
N GLU A 17 47.25 4.60 -56.33
CA GLU A 17 47.93 3.74 -55.40
C GLU A 17 49.12 4.53 -54.84
N GLU A 18 49.19 4.72 -53.56
CA GLU A 18 50.44 4.91 -52.82
C GLU A 18 50.44 3.92 -51.69
N GLU A 19 51.30 2.95 -51.80
CA GLU A 19 51.80 2.07 -50.75
C GLU A 19 52.43 2.97 -49.66
N GLU A 20 51.78 3.06 -48.51
CA GLU A 20 52.44 3.39 -47.29
C GLU A 20 52.49 2.15 -46.47
N GLU A 21 53.70 1.68 -46.21
CA GLU A 21 54.10 0.69 -45.26
C GLU A 21 53.50 1.06 -43.89
N ALA A 22 52.44 0.35 -43.48
CA ALA A 22 52.01 0.31 -42.14
C ALA A 22 53.04 -0.53 -41.36
N GLU A 23 53.90 0.16 -40.59
CA GLU A 23 54.61 -0.46 -39.49
C GLU A 23 53.57 -1.08 -38.59
N ALA A 24 53.53 -2.41 -38.59
CA ALA A 24 52.89 -3.21 -37.62
C ALA A 24 53.66 -2.94 -36.29
N GLU A 25 53.17 -2.07 -35.50
CA GLU A 25 53.38 -2.14 -34.06
C GLU A 25 52.80 -3.49 -33.63
N GLU A 26 53.64 -4.47 -33.51
CA GLU A 26 53.40 -5.63 -32.63
C GLU A 26 53.13 -5.06 -31.23
N GLU A 27 51.84 -4.79 -30.94
CA GLU A 27 51.37 -4.90 -29.58
C GLU A 27 51.67 -6.35 -29.20
N ARG A 28 52.80 -6.49 -28.51
CA ARG A 28 53.03 -7.67 -27.69
C ARG A 28 51.87 -7.64 -26.69
N GLU A 29 50.85 -8.45 -26.95
CA GLU A 29 50.05 -9.03 -25.93
C GLU A 29 51.10 -9.69 -25.00
N GLU A 30 51.43 -9.01 -23.91
CA GLU A 30 51.95 -9.67 -22.74
C GLU A 30 50.86 -10.64 -22.37
N ASP A 31 50.96 -11.88 -22.91
CA ASP A 31 50.37 -13.05 -22.32
C ASP A 31 50.81 -13.02 -20.85
N ASP A 32 50.03 -12.35 -20.01
CA ASP A 32 49.99 -12.65 -18.61
C ASP A 32 49.57 -14.13 -18.54
N ASP A 33 50.56 -15.00 -18.65
CA ASP A 33 50.54 -16.34 -18.10
C ASP A 33 50.31 -16.17 -16.57
N GLU A 34 49.12 -15.66 -16.22
CA GLU A 34 48.49 -16.01 -14.97
C GLU A 34 48.24 -17.52 -15.12
N GLU A 35 49.27 -18.30 -14.67
CA GLU A 35 49.06 -19.68 -14.31
C GLU A 35 47.64 -19.79 -13.74
N GLU A 36 46.73 -20.36 -14.53
CA GLU A 36 45.45 -20.87 -14.04
C GLU A 36 45.81 -21.72 -12.84
N LEU A 37 45.62 -21.11 -11.65
CA LEU A 37 45.60 -21.82 -10.39
C LEU A 37 44.32 -22.66 -10.36
N ASP A 38 44.06 -23.41 -11.43
CA ASP A 38 43.27 -24.63 -11.45
C ASP A 38 44.06 -25.73 -10.74
N THR A 39 44.48 -25.46 -9.53
CA THR A 39 44.63 -26.56 -8.63
C THR A 39 43.23 -27.06 -8.30
N GLU A 40 42.75 -27.99 -9.13
CA GLU A 40 41.83 -29.01 -8.64
C GLU A 40 42.45 -29.53 -7.36
N LEU A 41 41.90 -29.08 -6.21
CA LEU A 41 42.20 -29.69 -4.92
C LEU A 41 41.43 -31.03 -4.92
N PRO A 42 42.05 -32.17 -5.12
CA PRO A 42 41.40 -33.42 -4.85
C PRO A 42 41.00 -33.41 -3.39
N SER A 43 39.86 -33.93 -3.06
CA SER A 43 39.41 -34.10 -1.66
C SER A 43 40.41 -34.83 -0.77
N SER A 44 41.40 -35.50 -1.35
CA SER A 44 42.52 -36.11 -0.67
C SER A 44 43.53 -35.09 -0.12
N GLU A 45 43.82 -33.96 -0.78
CA GLU A 45 44.82 -33.00 -0.29
C GLU A 45 44.38 -32.19 0.95
N ILE A 46 43.08 -31.98 1.14
CA ILE A 46 42.60 -31.39 2.39
C ILE A 46 42.79 -32.34 3.57
N GLY A 47 42.68 -33.64 3.33
CA GLY A 47 43.19 -34.69 4.20
C GLY A 47 44.70 -34.62 4.35
N GLU A 48 45.48 -34.42 3.28
CA GLU A 48 46.91 -34.44 3.27
C GLU A 48 47.57 -33.28 3.97
N ILE A 49 47.02 -32.08 4.02
CA ILE A 49 47.55 -31.00 4.90
C ILE A 49 47.42 -31.34 6.39
N LEU A 50 46.45 -32.17 6.74
CA LEU A 50 46.22 -32.77 8.04
C LEU A 50 46.64 -34.25 8.07
N ASP A 51 46.64 -34.93 6.94
CA ASP A 51 47.03 -36.31 6.67
C ASP A 51 48.22 -36.37 5.73
N GLU A 52 49.33 -35.76 6.01
CA GLU A 52 50.55 -36.49 5.68
C GLU A 52 50.52 -37.75 6.53
N ALA A 53 49.85 -38.75 6.00
CA ALA A 53 49.90 -40.10 6.52
C ALA A 53 51.32 -40.57 6.35
N HIS A 54 52.19 -40.25 7.25
CA HIS A 54 53.36 -41.03 7.46
C HIS A 54 52.78 -42.39 7.98
N SER A 55 52.78 -43.39 7.08
CA SER A 55 52.85 -44.77 7.54
C SER A 55 53.84 -44.80 8.67
N THR A 56 53.43 -45.23 9.86
CA THR A 56 54.31 -45.39 11.02
C THR A 56 55.59 -46.06 10.54
N PRO A 57 56.74 -45.42 10.71
CA PRO A 57 57.97 -46.01 10.17
C PRO A 57 58.20 -47.31 10.93
N PRO A 58 58.61 -48.37 10.23
CA PRO A 58 58.72 -49.72 10.85
C PRO A 58 59.59 -49.76 12.13
N TRP A 59 60.44 -48.79 12.34
CA TRP A 59 61.23 -48.63 13.57
C TRP A 59 60.39 -48.13 14.78
N GLU A 60 59.29 -47.44 14.51
CA GLU A 60 58.44 -46.90 15.61
C GLU A 60 57.71 -48.03 16.33
N GLU A 61 57.17 -49.03 15.63
CA GLU A 61 56.50 -50.14 16.20
C GLU A 61 57.45 -50.94 17.09
N VAL A 62 58.67 -51.17 16.64
CA VAL A 62 59.71 -51.88 17.43
C VAL A 62 60.10 -51.08 18.71
N LEU A 63 60.17 -49.75 18.61
CA LEU A 63 60.45 -48.94 19.78
C LEU A 63 59.26 -48.90 20.76
N VAL A 64 58.05 -48.83 20.27
CA VAL A 64 56.83 -48.87 21.10
C VAL A 64 56.73 -50.18 21.91
N ASP A 65 57.04 -51.34 21.30
CA ASP A 65 57.02 -52.60 21.94
C ASP A 65 58.11 -52.70 23.02
N ARG A 66 59.29 -52.17 22.77
CA ARG A 66 60.33 -52.04 23.79
C ARG A 66 59.99 -51.11 24.94
N ILE A 67 59.36 -49.96 24.63
CA ILE A 67 58.87 -48.99 25.64
C ILE A 67 57.81 -49.65 26.52
N LYS A 68 56.87 -50.37 25.94
CA LYS A 68 55.86 -51.12 26.71
C LYS A 68 56.45 -52.13 27.64
N ALA A 69 57.56 -52.83 27.29
CA ALA A 69 58.22 -53.83 28.10
C ALA A 69 59.05 -53.20 29.25
N MET A 70 59.34 -51.93 29.27
CA MET A 70 60.06 -51.20 30.34
C MET A 70 59.25 -51.05 31.60
N SER A 71 59.85 -51.17 32.79
CA SER A 71 59.20 -50.84 34.07
C SER A 71 58.99 -49.33 34.26
N VAL A 72 58.07 -48.95 35.11
CA VAL A 72 57.72 -47.54 35.37
C VAL A 72 58.95 -46.72 35.83
N THR A 73 59.86 -47.35 36.65
CA THR A 73 61.07 -46.71 37.14
C THR A 73 62.07 -46.45 36.01
N GLU A 74 62.28 -47.44 35.13
CA GLU A 74 63.10 -47.31 33.96
C GLU A 74 62.61 -46.24 32.96
N LYS A 75 61.27 -46.20 32.70
CA LYS A 75 60.66 -45.16 31.92
C LYS A 75 60.93 -43.73 32.45
N SER A 76 60.80 -43.57 33.78
CA SER A 76 61.06 -42.30 34.43
C SER A 76 62.56 -41.86 34.36
N LEU A 77 63.48 -42.81 34.49
CA LEU A 77 64.90 -42.51 34.36
C LEU A 77 65.30 -42.14 32.91
N VAL A 78 64.78 -42.86 31.94
CA VAL A 78 65.00 -42.56 30.52
C VAL A 78 64.37 -41.22 30.12
N LEU A 79 63.18 -40.90 30.59
CA LEU A 79 62.55 -39.61 30.36
C LEU A 79 63.36 -38.47 30.92
N GLU A 80 63.94 -38.58 32.12
CA GLU A 80 64.75 -37.55 32.71
C GLU A 80 66.11 -37.41 31.97
N ALA A 81 66.69 -38.48 31.48
CA ALA A 81 67.93 -38.50 30.69
C ALA A 81 67.69 -37.81 29.30
N ILE A 82 66.62 -38.17 28.63
CA ILE A 82 66.22 -37.47 27.35
C ILE A 82 65.94 -36.03 27.55
N ARG A 83 65.32 -35.62 28.65
CA ARG A 83 65.05 -34.22 28.99
C ARG A 83 66.35 -33.42 29.14
N GLN A 84 67.37 -34.01 29.78
CA GLN A 84 68.67 -33.36 29.90
C GLN A 84 69.34 -33.18 28.51
N CYS A 85 69.34 -34.24 27.68
CA CYS A 85 69.84 -34.21 26.33
C CYS A 85 69.13 -33.17 25.43
N LEU A 86 67.80 -33.00 25.60
CA LEU A 86 67.02 -32.00 24.87
C LEU A 86 67.38 -30.55 25.22
N GLN A 87 67.99 -30.29 26.37
CA GLN A 87 68.50 -28.98 26.73
C GLN A 87 69.80 -28.65 25.99
N GLU A 88 70.60 -29.67 25.64
CA GLU A 88 71.94 -29.49 25.06
C GLU A 88 71.98 -29.76 23.52
N GLN A 89 71.10 -30.61 22.99
CA GLN A 89 71.14 -31.06 21.63
C GLN A 89 69.74 -30.98 20.94
N ASN A 90 69.67 -30.40 19.71
CA ASN A 90 68.53 -30.26 18.93
C ASN A 90 68.31 -31.41 17.94
N GLN A 91 68.09 -32.66 18.41
CA GLN A 91 67.83 -33.80 17.55
C GLN A 91 66.33 -34.13 17.50
N SER A 92 65.68 -34.00 16.27
CA SER A 92 64.28 -34.30 16.04
C SER A 92 63.87 -35.70 16.51
N PHE A 93 64.78 -36.67 16.41
CA PHE A 93 64.56 -38.03 16.89
C PHE A 93 64.34 -38.12 18.41
N LEU A 94 65.10 -37.33 19.20
CA LEU A 94 64.92 -37.32 20.68
C LEU A 94 63.57 -36.79 21.09
N PHE A 95 63.04 -35.79 20.44
CA PHE A 95 61.66 -35.29 20.66
C PHE A 95 60.61 -36.33 20.29
N HIS A 96 60.80 -37.04 19.17
CA HIS A 96 59.92 -38.13 18.76
C HIS A 96 59.89 -39.28 19.81
N LEU A 97 61.09 -39.76 20.22
CA LEU A 97 61.28 -40.78 21.25
C LEU A 97 60.66 -40.32 22.57
N TYR A 98 60.88 -39.09 22.97
CA TYR A 98 60.29 -38.52 24.18
C TYR A 98 58.78 -38.54 24.18
N GLY A 99 58.16 -38.16 23.05
CA GLY A 99 56.69 -38.24 22.84
C GLY A 99 56.18 -39.67 22.95
N LEU A 100 56.84 -40.63 22.32
CA LEU A 100 56.49 -42.06 22.43
C LEU A 100 56.62 -42.58 23.85
N MET A 101 57.67 -42.22 24.61
CA MET A 101 57.86 -42.58 25.99
C MET A 101 56.72 -41.99 26.88
N LEU A 102 56.32 -40.79 26.65
CA LEU A 102 55.18 -40.14 27.36
C LEU A 102 53.87 -40.83 27.01
N ARG A 103 53.64 -41.20 25.74
CA ARG A 103 52.44 -41.89 25.27
C ARG A 103 52.24 -43.20 25.99
N GLU A 104 53.31 -43.99 26.14
CA GLU A 104 53.27 -45.29 26.76
C GLU A 104 53.52 -45.26 28.32
N SER A 105 53.51 -44.08 28.92
CA SER A 105 53.67 -43.93 30.37
C SER A 105 52.31 -44.05 31.08
N PRO A 106 52.20 -44.93 32.13
CA PRO A 106 50.90 -45.10 32.83
C PRO A 106 50.63 -44.06 33.93
N SER A 107 51.67 -43.27 34.31
CA SER A 107 51.50 -42.30 35.39
C SER A 107 51.26 -40.89 34.90
N GLU A 108 50.07 -40.39 35.16
CA GLU A 108 49.67 -39.00 34.76
C GLU A 108 50.53 -37.95 35.38
N ASP A 109 51.00 -38.12 36.65
CA ASP A 109 51.86 -37.13 37.32
C ASP A 109 53.22 -37.01 36.65
N VAL A 110 53.81 -38.13 36.21
CA VAL A 110 55.02 -38.13 35.43
C VAL A 110 54.85 -37.43 34.09
N VAL A 111 53.78 -37.81 33.40
CA VAL A 111 53.41 -37.16 32.08
C VAL A 111 53.22 -35.67 32.28
N ARG A 112 52.51 -35.24 33.28
CA ARG A 112 52.24 -33.79 33.56
C ARG A 112 53.56 -33.06 33.83
N LYS A 113 54.41 -33.61 34.67
CA LYS A 113 55.74 -33.02 34.98
C LYS A 113 56.56 -32.84 33.72
N HIS A 114 56.62 -33.84 32.86
CA HIS A 114 57.46 -33.84 31.66
C HIS A 114 56.88 -32.99 30.55
N LEU A 115 55.55 -32.99 30.30
CA LEU A 115 54.87 -32.10 29.36
C LEU A 115 55.04 -30.65 29.77
N THR A 116 54.89 -30.33 31.07
CA THR A 116 55.14 -28.97 31.55
C THR A 116 56.63 -28.58 31.36
N GLY A 117 57.53 -29.55 31.59
CA GLY A 117 58.96 -29.37 31.35
C GLY A 117 59.30 -29.08 29.88
N LEU A 118 58.66 -29.72 28.94
CA LEU A 118 58.82 -29.41 27.48
C LEU A 118 58.50 -27.96 27.15
N LEU A 119 57.50 -27.40 27.76
CA LEU A 119 57.15 -25.98 27.56
C LEU A 119 58.10 -25.00 28.23
N GLN A 120 58.97 -25.47 29.13
CA GLN A 120 60.01 -24.68 29.77
C GLN A 120 61.34 -24.75 29.02
N LEU A 121 61.50 -25.60 28.01
CA LEU A 121 62.70 -25.69 27.18
C LEU A 121 62.91 -24.40 26.38
N SER A 122 64.11 -24.27 25.74
CA SER A 122 64.38 -23.17 24.85
C SER A 122 63.54 -23.27 23.57
N HIS A 123 62.94 -22.20 23.18
CA HIS A 123 62.09 -22.10 21.96
C HIS A 123 62.79 -21.32 20.82
N LYS A 124 64.09 -21.15 20.88
CA LYS A 124 64.84 -20.26 19.98
C LYS A 124 64.91 -20.75 18.56
N THR A 125 65.18 -22.02 18.34
CA THR A 125 65.30 -22.62 16.99
C THR A 125 64.00 -23.18 16.46
N ALA A 126 63.82 -23.22 15.14
CA ALA A 126 62.64 -23.81 14.51
C ALA A 126 62.53 -25.32 14.82
N SER A 127 63.67 -26.04 14.80
CA SER A 127 63.74 -27.45 15.09
C SER A 127 63.29 -27.79 16.51
N GLN A 128 63.61 -26.94 17.50
CA GLN A 128 63.15 -27.12 18.90
C GLN A 128 61.65 -26.95 19.00
N ARG A 129 61.10 -25.93 18.34
CA ARG A 129 59.65 -25.67 18.38
C ARG A 129 58.86 -26.77 17.72
N GLU A 130 59.34 -27.28 16.57
CA GLU A 130 58.70 -28.40 15.86
C GLU A 130 58.84 -29.70 16.65
N GLY A 131 60.00 -29.93 17.28
CA GLY A 131 60.24 -31.09 18.14
C GLY A 131 59.32 -31.10 19.37
N ILE A 132 59.20 -29.98 20.09
CA ILE A 132 58.26 -29.82 21.21
C ILE A 132 56.84 -30.09 20.77
N ALA A 133 56.44 -29.52 19.63
CA ALA A 133 55.08 -29.71 19.10
C ALA A 133 54.83 -31.20 18.76
N LEU A 134 55.81 -31.90 18.15
CA LEU A 134 55.75 -33.31 17.81
C LEU A 134 55.63 -34.18 19.08
N ALA A 135 56.47 -33.95 20.08
CA ALA A 135 56.45 -34.70 21.34
C ALA A 135 55.11 -34.53 22.09
N MET A 136 54.59 -33.31 22.13
CA MET A 136 53.27 -33.03 22.72
C MET A 136 52.12 -33.68 21.91
N GLY A 137 52.17 -33.66 20.58
CA GLY A 137 51.19 -34.31 19.73
C GLY A 137 51.13 -35.82 19.88
N ILE A 138 52.34 -36.47 19.99
CA ILE A 138 52.45 -37.92 20.19
C ILE A 138 51.92 -38.31 21.61
N ALA A 139 52.33 -37.59 22.66
CA ALA A 139 51.85 -37.83 23.99
C ALA A 139 50.34 -37.63 24.16
N ALA A 140 49.79 -36.72 23.43
CA ALA A 140 48.34 -36.42 23.43
C ALA A 140 47.50 -37.56 22.87
N ALA A 141 48.09 -38.48 22.10
CA ALA A 141 47.33 -39.63 21.58
C ALA A 141 46.74 -40.51 22.70
N THR A 142 47.44 -40.62 23.87
CA THR A 142 46.96 -41.35 25.04
C THR A 142 46.58 -40.46 26.24
N HIS A 143 47.22 -39.31 26.38
CA HIS A 143 46.99 -38.37 27.47
C HIS A 143 46.37 -37.03 27.03
N MET A 144 45.31 -37.12 26.25
CA MET A 144 44.71 -35.93 25.61
C MET A 144 44.25 -34.88 26.61
N GLU A 145 43.52 -35.30 27.67
CA GLU A 145 42.99 -34.38 28.68
C GLU A 145 44.09 -33.61 29.38
N LEU A 146 45.18 -34.27 29.71
CA LEU A 146 46.30 -33.70 30.42
C LEU A 146 47.06 -32.73 29.50
N ALA A 147 47.36 -33.16 28.29
CA ALA A 147 48.06 -32.31 27.31
C ALA A 147 47.22 -31.05 26.99
N TRP A 148 45.89 -31.21 26.86
CA TRP A 148 44.97 -30.08 26.63
C TRP A 148 44.96 -29.12 27.82
N ALA A 149 44.79 -29.61 29.04
CA ALA A 149 44.77 -28.78 30.26
C ALA A 149 46.06 -27.94 30.41
N ILE A 150 47.19 -28.52 30.07
CA ILE A 150 48.50 -27.81 30.11
C ILE A 150 48.56 -26.74 29.01
N LEU A 151 48.12 -27.01 27.78
CA LEU A 151 48.08 -26.06 26.69
C LEU A 151 47.07 -24.94 26.95
N GLU A 152 45.91 -25.28 27.49
CA GLU A 152 44.88 -24.31 27.84
C GLU A 152 45.34 -23.34 28.92
N ASP A 153 46.00 -23.84 30.00
CA ASP A 153 46.58 -23.00 31.03
C ASP A 153 47.62 -22.07 30.48
N VAL A 154 48.56 -22.52 29.66
CA VAL A 154 49.57 -21.71 29.00
C VAL A 154 48.95 -20.69 28.04
N GLY A 155 47.96 -21.10 27.28
CA GLY A 155 47.22 -20.24 26.34
C GLY A 155 46.53 -19.09 27.06
N CYS A 156 45.75 -19.40 28.08
CA CYS A 156 44.97 -18.43 28.84
C CYS A 156 45.83 -17.54 29.72
N THR A 157 46.87 -18.09 30.40
CA THR A 157 47.68 -17.32 31.34
C THR A 157 48.70 -16.41 30.66
N LYS A 158 49.35 -16.87 29.59
CA LYS A 158 50.41 -16.10 28.90
C LYS A 158 49.94 -15.23 27.76
N PHE A 159 48.82 -15.59 27.09
CA PHE A 159 48.29 -14.74 26.06
C PHE A 159 47.42 -13.59 26.58
N LEU A 160 46.76 -13.75 27.74
CA LEU A 160 45.93 -12.72 28.37
C LEU A 160 46.75 -11.61 29.05
N LYS A 161 47.93 -11.89 29.51
CA LYS A 161 48.79 -10.84 30.17
C LYS A 161 49.35 -9.92 29.11
N SER A 162 48.81 -8.69 29.05
CA SER A 162 49.28 -7.57 28.24
C SER A 162 50.77 -7.30 28.47
N PRO A 163 51.56 -7.01 27.43
CA PRO A 163 52.99 -6.72 27.54
C PRO A 163 53.22 -5.35 28.15
N HIS A 164 53.36 -5.25 29.42
CA HIS A 164 54.04 -4.14 30.02
C HIS A 164 55.41 -4.58 30.52
N ARG A 165 56.43 -4.03 29.85
CA ARG A 165 57.83 -3.93 30.24
C ARG A 165 58.83 -4.97 29.70
N ASN A 166 59.87 -4.38 29.06
CA ASN A 166 61.19 -4.84 28.67
C ASN A 166 61.31 -5.69 27.39
N SER A 167 62.13 -5.18 26.44
CA SER A 167 62.33 -5.79 25.11
C SER A 167 62.79 -7.26 25.10
N ALA A 168 63.56 -7.68 26.13
CA ALA A 168 63.99 -9.08 26.24
C ALA A 168 62.88 -10.05 26.65
N SER A 169 61.83 -9.59 27.35
CA SER A 169 60.67 -10.43 27.66
C SER A 169 59.73 -10.58 26.44
N GLN A 170 59.67 -9.56 25.59
CA GLN A 170 58.86 -9.55 24.39
C GLN A 170 59.32 -10.57 23.35
N GLU A 171 60.61 -10.78 23.19
CA GLU A 171 61.21 -11.76 22.27
C GLU A 171 60.99 -13.22 22.75
N ARG A 172 61.09 -13.44 24.06
CA ARG A 172 60.75 -14.75 24.68
C ARG A 172 59.26 -15.06 24.56
N ASP A 173 58.40 -14.06 24.81
CA ASP A 173 56.95 -14.25 24.69
C ASP A 173 56.53 -14.58 23.25
N HIS A 174 57.23 -13.97 22.27
CA HIS A 174 56.99 -14.23 20.84
C HIS A 174 57.40 -15.64 20.41
N THR A 175 58.54 -16.14 20.89
CA THR A 175 59.02 -17.51 20.62
C THR A 175 58.13 -18.55 21.28
N LEU A 176 57.64 -18.29 22.49
CA LEU A 176 56.68 -19.17 23.17
C LEU A 176 55.34 -19.23 22.47
N LYS A 177 54.83 -18.12 21.94
CA LYS A 177 53.64 -18.10 21.13
C LYS A 177 53.76 -19.00 19.88
N LYS A 178 54.90 -18.99 19.22
CA LYS A 178 55.23 -19.86 18.07
C LYS A 178 55.12 -21.33 18.43
N SER A 179 55.74 -21.71 19.56
CA SER A 179 55.71 -23.10 20.02
C SER A 179 54.34 -23.55 20.46
N PHE A 180 53.62 -22.70 21.16
CA PHE A 180 52.23 -22.95 21.55
C PHE A 180 51.34 -23.23 20.33
N LEU A 181 51.38 -22.37 19.30
CA LEU A 181 50.58 -22.55 18.08
C LEU A 181 50.97 -23.86 17.35
N SER A 182 52.28 -24.20 17.29
CA SER A 182 52.70 -25.46 16.65
C SER A 182 52.23 -26.69 17.47
N ALA A 183 52.33 -26.64 18.79
CA ALA A 183 51.85 -27.70 19.67
C ALA A 183 50.31 -27.87 19.59
N ALA A 184 49.58 -26.76 19.55
CA ALA A 184 48.10 -26.78 19.41
C ALA A 184 47.66 -27.37 18.08
N VAL A 185 48.35 -27.08 16.96
CA VAL A 185 48.05 -27.69 15.65
C VAL A 185 48.26 -29.20 15.69
N MET A 186 49.40 -29.65 16.29
CA MET A 186 49.66 -31.09 16.43
C MET A 186 48.68 -31.79 17.32
N LEU A 187 48.24 -31.13 18.40
CA LEU A 187 47.20 -31.67 19.31
C LEU A 187 45.86 -31.83 18.58
N MET A 188 45.47 -30.84 17.73
CA MET A 188 44.27 -30.92 16.91
C MET A 188 44.32 -32.01 15.86
N LYS A 189 45.50 -32.31 15.31
CA LYS A 189 45.72 -33.48 14.44
C LYS A 189 45.54 -34.80 15.20
N ALA A 190 46.04 -34.92 16.44
CA ALA A 190 45.88 -36.08 17.28
C ALA A 190 44.40 -36.32 17.64
N LEU A 191 43.64 -35.24 18.00
CA LEU A 191 42.20 -35.31 18.27
C LEU A 191 41.35 -35.83 17.09
N LYS A 192 41.72 -35.53 15.88
CA LYS A 192 41.05 -36.07 14.68
C LYS A 192 41.24 -37.57 14.48
N ARG A 193 42.36 -38.12 14.92
CA ARG A 193 42.67 -39.55 14.77
C ARG A 193 41.95 -40.45 15.74
N GLU A 194 41.60 -39.91 16.94
CA GLU A 194 40.92 -40.68 17.98
C GLU A 194 39.42 -40.42 17.97
N SER A 195 38.65 -41.41 17.56
CA SER A 195 37.19 -41.42 17.65
C SER A 195 36.66 -41.59 19.09
N SER A 196 37.55 -41.71 20.09
CA SER A 196 37.18 -42.08 21.50
C SER A 196 36.86 -40.89 22.42
N THR A 197 36.91 -39.66 21.95
CA THR A 197 36.72 -38.44 22.78
C THR A 197 35.26 -38.08 23.04
N GLN A 198 34.30 -39.00 22.87
CA GLN A 198 32.86 -38.74 23.00
C GLN A 198 32.38 -38.29 24.40
N GLY A 199 33.19 -38.39 25.41
CA GLY A 199 32.82 -38.09 26.81
C GLY A 199 33.46 -36.82 27.42
N TYR A 200 34.48 -36.27 26.83
CA TYR A 200 35.21 -35.13 27.42
C TYR A 200 34.59 -33.78 27.07
N LYS A 201 34.31 -32.97 28.08
CA LYS A 201 33.85 -31.59 27.93
C LYS A 201 35.03 -30.67 28.06
N PHE A 202 35.43 -30.04 26.93
CA PHE A 202 36.45 -29.02 26.94
C PHE A 202 35.88 -27.73 27.57
N THR A 203 36.45 -27.33 28.67
CA THR A 203 36.15 -26.06 29.34
C THR A 203 37.00 -24.95 28.76
N GLN A 204 36.53 -23.67 28.80
CA GLN A 204 37.26 -22.48 28.42
C GLN A 204 37.64 -22.36 26.89
N THR A 205 37.03 -23.18 25.99
CA THR A 205 37.29 -23.09 24.56
C THR A 205 37.02 -21.69 23.97
N ALA A 206 35.93 -21.03 24.42
CA ALA A 206 35.58 -19.67 23.99
C ALA A 206 36.60 -18.63 24.43
N GLU A 207 37.14 -18.75 25.64
CA GLU A 207 38.19 -17.84 26.17
C GLU A 207 39.50 -17.99 25.38
N LEU A 208 39.87 -19.21 25.07
CA LEU A 208 41.05 -19.51 24.27
C LEU A 208 40.89 -18.98 22.85
N VAL A 209 39.71 -19.12 22.25
CA VAL A 209 39.43 -18.51 20.94
C VAL A 209 39.55 -16.99 21.00
N HIS A 210 39.03 -16.35 22.03
CA HIS A 210 39.21 -14.88 22.20
C HIS A 210 40.69 -14.47 22.32
N CYS A 211 41.51 -15.22 23.02
CA CYS A 211 42.95 -14.98 23.11
C CYS A 211 43.65 -15.13 21.74
N LEU A 212 43.27 -16.15 20.97
CA LEU A 212 43.79 -16.39 19.62
C LEU A 212 43.36 -15.29 18.64
N LEU A 213 42.12 -14.86 18.72
CA LEU A 213 41.61 -13.73 17.90
C LEU A 213 42.33 -12.44 18.23
N SER A 214 42.56 -12.17 19.50
CA SER A 214 43.38 -11.01 19.93
C SER A 214 44.81 -11.08 19.40
N ALA A 215 45.41 -12.27 19.33
CA ALA A 215 46.71 -12.47 18.72
C ALA A 215 46.67 -12.23 17.19
N LEU A 216 45.62 -12.74 16.52
CA LEU A 216 45.42 -12.51 15.09
C LEU A 216 45.17 -11.04 14.73
N GLN A 217 44.44 -10.30 15.60
CA GLN A 217 44.22 -8.86 15.41
C GLN A 217 45.52 -8.05 15.46
N LYS A 218 46.52 -8.48 16.24
CA LYS A 218 47.82 -7.84 16.37
C LYS A 218 48.77 -8.13 15.20
N GLU A 219 48.45 -9.07 14.31
CA GLU A 219 49.24 -9.36 13.11
C GLU A 219 49.23 -8.18 12.14
N PRO A 220 50.40 -7.88 11.50
CA PRO A 220 50.54 -6.71 10.63
C PRO A 220 49.69 -6.86 9.36
N ASP A 221 48.95 -5.82 8.97
CA ASP A 221 48.04 -5.87 7.80
C ASP A 221 48.76 -5.80 6.46
N HIS A 222 50.07 -5.56 6.42
CA HIS A 222 50.87 -5.43 5.20
C HIS A 222 51.78 -6.64 4.94
N LEU A 223 51.80 -7.63 5.80
CA LEU A 223 52.68 -8.83 5.69
C LEU A 223 51.91 -10.10 5.97
N VAL A 224 52.22 -11.15 5.24
CA VAL A 224 51.70 -12.50 5.50
C VAL A 224 52.69 -13.22 6.39
N THR A 225 52.20 -13.63 7.58
CA THR A 225 53.02 -14.36 8.54
C THR A 225 52.56 -15.82 8.62
N PRO A 226 53.45 -16.77 8.96
CA PRO A 226 53.07 -18.18 9.17
C PRO A 226 52.14 -18.36 10.38
N TYR A 227 52.01 -17.34 11.24
CA TYR A 227 51.13 -17.39 12.41
C TYR A 227 49.68 -17.32 12.05
N ARG A 228 49.29 -16.54 11.02
CA ARG A 228 47.93 -16.43 10.57
C ARG A 228 47.31 -17.82 10.26
N GLN A 229 48.04 -18.62 9.48
CA GLN A 229 47.64 -20.01 9.19
C GLN A 229 47.47 -20.84 10.46
N LYS A 230 48.48 -20.81 11.35
CA LYS A 230 48.47 -21.65 12.57
C LYS A 230 47.37 -21.24 13.51
N ILE A 231 47.11 -19.94 13.70
CA ILE A 231 46.02 -19.44 14.55
C ILE A 231 44.69 -19.90 14.02
N ILE A 232 44.44 -19.74 12.71
CA ILE A 232 43.19 -20.12 12.08
C ILE A 232 42.98 -21.64 12.15
N LEU A 233 44.01 -22.45 11.95
CA LEU A 233 43.95 -23.92 12.07
C LEU A 233 43.62 -24.34 13.53
N VAL A 234 44.17 -23.70 14.54
CA VAL A 234 43.85 -23.97 15.94
C VAL A 234 42.39 -23.60 16.20
N ILE A 235 41.94 -22.44 15.76
CA ILE A 235 40.51 -22.03 15.90
C ILE A 235 39.60 -23.03 15.20
N ALA A 236 39.94 -23.51 14.00
CA ALA A 236 39.16 -24.54 13.30
C ALA A 236 39.09 -25.85 14.11
N GLY A 237 40.23 -26.27 14.70
CA GLY A 237 40.22 -27.44 15.58
C GLY A 237 39.37 -27.24 16.84
N LEU A 238 39.45 -26.07 17.49
CA LEU A 238 38.64 -25.72 18.67
C LEU A 238 37.16 -25.70 18.35
N SER A 239 36.80 -25.25 17.15
CA SER A 239 35.43 -25.19 16.68
C SER A 239 34.78 -26.58 16.52
N SER A 240 35.59 -27.61 16.33
CA SER A 240 35.10 -29.00 16.21
C SER A 240 34.87 -29.68 17.55
N LEU A 241 35.27 -29.06 18.66
CA LEU A 241 35.15 -29.63 20.03
C LEU A 241 33.76 -29.35 20.63
N ARG A 242 33.42 -30.12 21.63
CA ARG A 242 32.18 -29.92 22.38
C ARG A 242 32.44 -29.33 23.77
N PRO A 243 31.64 -28.35 24.25
CA PRO A 243 30.42 -27.81 23.64
C PRO A 243 30.69 -26.94 22.42
N SER A 244 29.73 -26.90 21.46
CA SER A 244 29.81 -26.08 20.27
C SER A 244 29.91 -24.59 20.60
N LEU A 245 30.63 -23.84 19.76
CA LEU A 245 30.78 -22.40 19.92
C LEU A 245 29.44 -21.67 19.69
N THR A 246 29.18 -20.68 20.52
CA THR A 246 27.97 -19.86 20.35
C THR A 246 28.01 -19.06 19.04
N PRO A 247 26.84 -18.71 18.43
CA PRO A 247 26.79 -17.92 17.19
C PRO A 247 27.54 -16.58 17.30
N MET A 248 27.55 -15.97 18.49
CA MET A 248 28.32 -14.73 18.73
C MET A 248 29.80 -14.92 18.60
N VAL A 249 30.35 -16.02 19.14
CA VAL A 249 31.76 -16.35 19.03
C VAL A 249 32.13 -16.70 17.59
N LYS A 250 31.29 -17.50 16.89
CA LYS A 250 31.45 -17.80 15.45
C LYS A 250 31.50 -16.51 14.62
N SER A 251 30.57 -15.56 14.89
CA SER A 251 30.54 -14.24 14.20
C SER A 251 31.85 -13.48 14.42
N THR A 252 32.34 -13.41 15.64
CA THR A 252 33.62 -12.72 15.95
C THR A 252 34.82 -13.39 15.27
N ILE A 253 34.85 -14.72 15.19
CA ILE A 253 35.86 -15.48 14.46
C ILE A 253 35.84 -15.08 12.98
N LEU A 254 34.68 -15.17 12.34
CA LEU A 254 34.52 -14.87 10.91
C LEU A 254 34.93 -13.44 10.59
N GLN A 255 34.43 -12.45 11.33
CA GLN A 255 34.75 -11.05 11.14
C GLN A 255 36.27 -10.83 11.25
N THR A 256 36.94 -11.36 12.28
CA THR A 256 38.37 -11.18 12.49
C THR A 256 39.20 -11.89 11.42
N CYS A 257 38.85 -13.13 11.08
CA CYS A 257 39.59 -13.91 10.06
C CYS A 257 39.44 -13.26 8.68
N PHE A 258 38.21 -12.89 8.25
CA PHE A 258 38.03 -12.22 6.97
C PHE A 258 38.76 -10.88 6.93
N GLN A 259 38.64 -10.06 7.96
CA GLN A 259 39.35 -8.78 8.05
C GLN A 259 40.85 -8.96 7.85
N LYS A 260 41.45 -9.88 8.55
CA LYS A 260 42.90 -10.09 8.55
C LYS A 260 43.43 -10.80 7.30
N LEU A 261 42.60 -11.47 6.54
CA LEU A 261 42.99 -12.12 5.29
C LEU A 261 42.60 -11.30 4.04
N TYR A 262 41.43 -10.69 4.03
CA TYR A 262 40.97 -10.00 2.83
C TYR A 262 41.60 -8.59 2.70
N GLN A 263 41.90 -7.90 3.82
CA GLN A 263 42.58 -6.60 3.80
C GLN A 263 44.06 -6.65 3.44
N LEU A 264 44.67 -7.84 3.31
CA LEU A 264 46.03 -7.95 2.86
C LEU A 264 46.22 -7.29 1.49
N PRO A 265 47.38 -6.65 1.19
CA PRO A 265 47.64 -6.06 -0.11
C PRO A 265 47.48 -7.07 -1.26
N PRO A 266 47.33 -6.62 -2.52
CA PRO A 266 47.38 -7.48 -3.70
C PRO A 266 48.64 -8.33 -3.75
N MET A 267 48.60 -9.50 -4.41
CA MET A 267 49.75 -10.44 -4.42
C MET A 267 51.02 -9.85 -5.02
N GLU A 268 50.90 -8.98 -5.99
CA GLU A 268 52.04 -8.27 -6.61
C GLU A 268 52.77 -7.41 -5.61
N VAL A 269 52.01 -6.69 -4.75
CA VAL A 269 52.56 -5.83 -3.69
C VAL A 269 53.16 -6.68 -2.57
N LEU A 270 52.54 -7.81 -2.23
CA LEU A 270 53.07 -8.74 -1.23
C LEU A 270 54.39 -9.36 -1.68
N LYS A 271 54.54 -9.72 -2.95
CA LYS A 271 55.80 -10.21 -3.54
C LYS A 271 56.91 -9.15 -3.48
N SER A 272 56.57 -7.89 -3.72
CA SER A 272 57.54 -6.79 -3.74
C SER A 272 57.99 -6.32 -2.33
N CYS A 273 57.15 -6.44 -1.31
CA CYS A 273 57.45 -5.94 0.04
C CYS A 273 58.40 -6.81 0.87
N CYS A 274 58.69 -8.09 0.46
CA CYS A 274 59.42 -9.04 1.30
C CYS A 274 60.54 -9.83 0.58
N PRO A 275 61.63 -9.18 0.06
CA PRO A 275 62.74 -9.91 -0.58
C PRO A 275 63.58 -10.71 0.41
N ALA A 276 63.42 -10.56 1.72
CA ALA A 276 64.31 -11.15 2.75
C ALA A 276 63.66 -12.28 3.58
N LEU A 277 62.42 -12.66 3.34
CA LEU A 277 61.75 -13.75 4.06
C LEU A 277 62.16 -15.10 3.50
N LYS A 278 62.47 -16.08 4.36
CA LYS A 278 62.84 -17.46 4.03
C LYS A 278 61.71 -18.28 3.38
N SER A 279 60.51 -17.77 3.34
CA SER A 279 59.32 -18.42 2.78
C SER A 279 58.64 -17.47 1.80
N ASP A 280 58.22 -17.98 0.63
CA ASP A 280 57.47 -17.23 -0.37
C ASP A 280 56.17 -16.71 0.21
N PRO A 281 55.89 -15.38 0.13
CA PRO A 281 54.64 -14.79 0.61
C PRO A 281 53.40 -15.42 -0.01
N THR A 282 53.47 -15.86 -1.25
CA THR A 282 52.38 -16.53 -1.99
C THR A 282 51.98 -17.83 -1.32
N VAL A 283 52.98 -18.67 -1.00
CA VAL A 283 52.73 -19.95 -0.28
C VAL A 283 52.15 -19.74 1.09
N LEU A 284 52.64 -18.72 1.82
CA LEU A 284 52.10 -18.39 3.15
C LEU A 284 50.62 -17.90 3.05
N TYR A 285 50.29 -17.09 2.04
CA TYR A 285 48.95 -16.64 1.78
C TYR A 285 48.01 -17.80 1.41
N GLN A 286 48.43 -18.65 0.47
CA GLN A 286 47.64 -19.84 0.08
C GLN A 286 47.38 -20.75 1.29
N LYS A 287 48.37 -21.01 2.12
CA LYS A 287 48.21 -21.81 3.35
C LYS A 287 47.25 -21.15 4.33
N ALA A 288 47.25 -19.81 4.45
CA ALA A 288 46.31 -19.11 5.33
C ALA A 288 44.89 -19.16 4.80
N MET A 289 44.69 -19.05 3.47
CA MET A 289 43.37 -19.20 2.83
C MET A 289 42.86 -20.65 2.91
N GLN A 290 43.72 -21.64 2.77
CA GLN A 290 43.35 -23.04 3.00
C GLN A 290 42.90 -23.30 4.45
N ALA A 291 43.55 -22.69 5.43
CA ALA A 291 43.16 -22.78 6.83
C ALA A 291 41.76 -22.13 7.05
N LEU A 292 41.50 -21.00 6.40
CA LEU A 292 40.18 -20.36 6.41
C LEU A 292 39.09 -21.27 5.80
N ASN A 293 39.36 -21.88 4.65
CA ASN A 293 38.40 -22.78 4.02
C ASN A 293 38.10 -23.98 4.92
N LEU A 294 39.12 -24.54 5.58
CA LEU A 294 38.95 -25.62 6.55
C LEU A 294 38.06 -25.17 7.75
N LEU A 295 38.27 -23.97 8.26
CA LEU A 295 37.42 -23.38 9.30
C LEU A 295 35.95 -23.32 8.89
N LEU A 296 35.67 -22.81 7.69
CA LEU A 296 34.31 -22.71 7.15
C LEU A 296 33.68 -24.11 6.98
N GLN A 297 34.45 -25.07 6.45
CA GLN A 297 34.01 -26.47 6.33
C GLN A 297 33.72 -27.09 7.70
N THR A 298 34.50 -26.76 8.73
CA THR A 298 34.27 -27.23 10.09
C THR A 298 32.92 -26.75 10.63
N PHE A 299 32.58 -25.46 10.43
CA PHE A 299 31.29 -24.91 10.83
C PHE A 299 30.13 -25.61 10.11
N ILE A 300 30.25 -25.84 8.82
CA ILE A 300 29.22 -26.57 8.05
C ILE A 300 29.11 -28.05 8.52
N SER A 301 30.25 -28.70 8.85
CA SER A 301 30.24 -30.09 9.31
C SER A 301 29.54 -30.24 10.66
N GLU A 302 29.59 -29.20 11.50
CA GLU A 302 28.89 -29.13 12.76
C GLU A 302 27.38 -28.96 12.59
N ASN A 303 26.95 -28.07 11.66
CA ASN A 303 25.56 -27.80 11.35
C ASN A 303 25.34 -27.81 9.84
N LYS A 304 24.89 -28.97 9.32
CA LYS A 304 24.67 -29.21 7.88
C LYS A 304 23.34 -28.59 7.42
N SER A 305 23.07 -27.34 7.73
CA SER A 305 21.84 -26.64 7.37
C SER A 305 22.11 -25.50 6.39
N MET A 306 21.09 -25.13 5.59
CA MET A 306 21.15 -23.97 4.74
C MET A 306 21.23 -22.65 5.54
N ASP A 307 20.74 -22.64 6.78
CA ASP A 307 20.87 -21.49 7.69
C ASP A 307 22.32 -21.21 8.05
N GLU A 308 23.13 -22.28 8.30
CA GLU A 308 24.56 -22.11 8.55
C GLU A 308 25.29 -21.61 7.31
N VAL A 309 24.93 -22.08 6.13
CA VAL A 309 25.48 -21.56 4.84
C VAL A 309 25.18 -20.07 4.72
N CYS A 310 23.92 -19.65 4.92
CA CYS A 310 23.54 -18.24 4.88
C CYS A 310 24.26 -17.41 5.94
N PHE A 311 24.43 -17.95 7.16
CA PHE A 311 25.18 -17.31 8.22
C PHE A 311 26.64 -17.03 7.82
N LEU A 312 27.31 -18.01 7.19
CA LEU A 312 28.68 -17.82 6.70
C LEU A 312 28.75 -16.79 5.57
N LEU A 313 27.83 -16.88 4.59
CA LEU A 313 27.77 -15.95 3.47
C LEU A 313 27.49 -14.50 3.93
N GLN A 314 26.62 -14.31 4.92
CA GLN A 314 26.33 -12.99 5.47
C GLN A 314 27.60 -12.27 5.99
N HIS A 315 28.56 -13.00 6.56
CA HIS A 315 29.80 -12.41 7.03
C HIS A 315 30.77 -12.03 5.90
N THR A 316 30.55 -12.53 4.66
CA THR A 316 31.32 -12.12 3.48
C THR A 316 30.77 -10.86 2.80
N GLU A 317 29.54 -10.45 3.11
CA GLU A 317 28.82 -9.31 2.49
C GLU A 317 29.65 -8.00 2.47
N PRO A 318 30.29 -7.52 3.59
CA PRO A 318 31.07 -6.29 3.58
C PRO A 318 32.21 -6.32 2.57
N TRP A 319 32.75 -7.52 2.26
CA TRP A 319 33.85 -7.73 1.34
C TRP A 319 33.41 -7.84 -0.10
N LEU A 320 32.23 -8.40 -0.36
CA LEU A 320 31.59 -8.38 -1.69
C LEU A 320 31.29 -6.96 -2.14
N MET A 321 31.01 -6.08 -1.17
CA MET A 321 30.67 -4.67 -1.38
C MET A 321 31.89 -3.74 -1.27
N SER A 322 33.09 -4.29 -1.10
CA SER A 322 34.30 -3.50 -0.92
C SER A 322 34.67 -2.72 -2.19
N ASP A 323 35.23 -1.52 -1.98
CA ASP A 323 35.77 -0.65 -3.03
C ASP A 323 36.96 -1.27 -3.76
N ARG A 324 37.68 -2.19 -3.07
CA ARG A 324 38.90 -2.80 -3.56
C ARG A 324 38.64 -4.11 -4.30
N SER A 325 39.05 -4.19 -5.57
CA SER A 325 38.86 -5.39 -6.39
C SER A 325 39.43 -6.67 -5.77
N HIS A 326 40.66 -6.61 -5.22
CA HIS A 326 41.31 -7.76 -4.59
C HIS A 326 40.58 -8.30 -3.35
N GLU A 327 39.88 -7.44 -2.61
CA GLU A 327 39.04 -7.87 -1.50
C GLU A 327 37.78 -8.62 -2.00
N ARG A 328 37.11 -8.07 -3.04
CA ARG A 328 35.97 -8.73 -3.69
C ARG A 328 36.35 -10.07 -4.30
N ARG A 329 37.50 -10.11 -5.01
CA ARG A 329 38.05 -11.35 -5.58
C ARG A 329 38.22 -12.42 -4.52
N ARG A 330 38.84 -12.10 -3.38
CA ARG A 330 39.07 -13.04 -2.27
C ARG A 330 37.77 -13.55 -1.67
N ALA A 331 36.81 -12.65 -1.45
CA ALA A 331 35.50 -13.02 -0.92
C ALA A 331 34.75 -13.97 -1.87
N VAL A 332 34.66 -13.63 -3.15
CA VAL A 332 34.01 -14.48 -4.17
C VAL A 332 34.70 -15.84 -4.30
N HIS A 333 36.04 -15.85 -4.31
CA HIS A 333 36.79 -17.11 -4.37
C HIS A 333 36.55 -18.01 -3.16
N THR A 334 36.52 -17.43 -1.96
CA THR A 334 36.19 -18.19 -0.74
C THR A 334 34.78 -18.79 -0.79
N ILE A 335 33.78 -17.99 -1.25
CA ILE A 335 32.41 -18.46 -1.44
C ILE A 335 32.37 -19.59 -2.46
N PHE A 336 33.06 -19.45 -3.59
CA PHE A 336 33.13 -20.45 -4.62
C PHE A 336 33.68 -21.80 -4.11
N LEU A 337 34.81 -21.77 -3.37
CA LEU A 337 35.40 -22.98 -2.79
C LEU A 337 34.46 -23.64 -1.77
N LEU A 338 33.81 -22.82 -0.92
CA LEU A 338 32.84 -23.31 0.06
C LEU A 338 31.67 -24.01 -0.63
N LEU A 339 31.04 -23.36 -1.62
CA LEU A 339 29.89 -23.89 -2.36
C LEU A 339 30.27 -25.13 -3.19
N LYS A 340 31.44 -25.14 -3.84
CA LYS A 340 31.98 -26.32 -4.57
C LYS A 340 32.15 -27.52 -3.63
N CYS A 341 32.65 -27.30 -2.42
CA CYS A 341 32.74 -28.32 -1.38
C CYS A 341 31.35 -28.84 -0.96
N LEU A 342 30.39 -27.93 -0.72
CA LEU A 342 29.04 -28.31 -0.32
C LEU A 342 28.34 -29.18 -1.36
N VAL A 343 28.36 -28.75 -2.61
CA VAL A 343 27.70 -29.47 -3.72
C VAL A 343 28.28 -30.88 -3.89
N ASN A 344 29.58 -31.04 -3.72
CA ASN A 344 30.24 -32.29 -4.04
C ASN A 344 30.30 -33.29 -2.85
N TYR A 345 30.36 -32.78 -1.60
CA TYR A 345 30.72 -33.64 -0.46
C TYR A 345 29.76 -33.59 0.72
N VAL A 346 28.85 -32.65 0.76
CA VAL A 346 27.99 -32.43 1.92
C VAL A 346 26.52 -32.56 1.53
N LYS A 347 25.79 -33.49 2.12
CA LYS A 347 24.35 -33.56 2.01
C LYS A 347 23.75 -32.67 3.09
N LEU A 348 23.07 -31.57 2.69
CA LEU A 348 22.39 -30.67 3.61
C LEU A 348 21.06 -31.24 4.10
N THR A 349 20.62 -30.86 5.28
CA THR A 349 19.31 -31.23 5.84
C THR A 349 18.21 -30.41 5.15
N GLU A 350 17.05 -31.03 4.85
CA GLU A 350 15.98 -30.46 4.03
C GLU A 350 15.17 -29.31 4.69
N GLU A 351 15.27 -29.12 6.00
CA GLU A 351 14.28 -28.36 6.77
C GLU A 351 14.42 -26.83 6.64
N ALA A 352 15.59 -26.29 6.34
CA ALA A 352 15.82 -24.85 6.39
C ALA A 352 15.76 -24.19 5.01
N LYS A 353 14.86 -23.20 4.85
CA LYS A 353 14.75 -22.33 3.66
C LYS A 353 14.91 -20.86 4.04
N PRO A 354 16.11 -20.42 4.42
CA PRO A 354 16.32 -19.05 4.89
C PRO A 354 16.02 -18.02 3.79
N SER A 355 15.26 -16.98 4.14
CA SER A 355 14.90 -15.90 3.20
C SER A 355 16.13 -15.10 2.74
N MET A 356 17.14 -14.97 3.61
CA MET A 356 18.38 -14.25 3.33
C MET A 356 19.22 -14.86 2.18
N LEU A 357 18.94 -16.10 1.78
CA LEU A 357 19.58 -16.69 0.61
C LEU A 357 19.33 -15.87 -0.66
N GLY A 358 18.11 -15.35 -0.82
CA GLY A 358 17.80 -14.45 -1.94
C GLY A 358 18.63 -13.18 -1.95
N HIS A 359 18.89 -12.62 -0.76
CA HIS A 359 19.79 -11.49 -0.60
C HIS A 359 21.22 -11.81 -1.06
N GLN A 360 21.76 -12.96 -0.66
CA GLN A 360 23.11 -13.38 -1.03
C GLN A 360 23.24 -13.64 -2.54
N ILE A 361 22.22 -14.26 -3.15
CA ILE A 361 22.16 -14.41 -4.61
C ILE A 361 22.16 -13.04 -5.28
N GLY A 362 21.36 -12.09 -4.80
CA GLY A 362 21.32 -10.72 -5.31
C GLY A 362 22.67 -10.02 -5.28
N LEU A 363 23.41 -10.13 -4.19
CA LEU A 363 24.75 -9.56 -4.07
C LEU A 363 25.75 -10.17 -5.10
N LEU A 364 25.70 -11.49 -5.29
CA LEU A 364 26.54 -12.16 -6.27
C LEU A 364 26.16 -11.78 -7.72
N MET A 365 24.86 -11.58 -7.99
CA MET A 365 24.38 -11.13 -9.31
C MET A 365 24.89 -9.71 -9.63
N LEU A 366 25.01 -8.83 -8.64
CA LEU A 366 25.53 -7.47 -8.83
C LEU A 366 27.00 -7.45 -9.22
N LEU A 367 27.76 -8.52 -8.94
CA LEU A 367 29.15 -8.67 -9.36
C LEU A 367 29.31 -9.20 -10.81
N TRP A 368 28.25 -9.47 -11.55
CA TRP A 368 28.34 -10.01 -12.93
C TRP A 368 28.92 -9.02 -13.95
N ARG A 369 29.03 -7.75 -13.61
CA ARG A 369 29.73 -6.71 -14.39
C ARG A 369 30.87 -6.07 -13.58
N ASP A 370 31.49 -6.83 -12.68
CA ASP A 370 32.68 -6.35 -11.96
C ASP A 370 33.79 -5.97 -12.95
N SER A 371 34.70 -5.09 -12.57
CA SER A 371 35.84 -4.70 -13.38
C SER A 371 36.85 -5.85 -13.64
N GLU A 372 36.86 -6.84 -12.74
CA GLU A 372 37.77 -7.98 -12.76
C GLU A 372 37.09 -9.23 -13.30
N GLU A 373 37.66 -9.84 -14.36
CA GLU A 373 37.06 -11.01 -15.07
C GLU A 373 36.93 -12.22 -14.14
N PHE A 374 37.94 -12.46 -13.29
CA PHE A 374 37.90 -13.52 -12.30
C PHE A 374 36.68 -13.39 -11.37
N THR A 375 36.45 -12.19 -10.84
CA THR A 375 35.33 -11.92 -9.96
C THR A 375 33.99 -12.14 -10.67
N LYS A 376 33.86 -11.69 -11.94
CA LYS A 376 32.66 -11.91 -12.75
C LYS A 376 32.34 -13.38 -12.94
N SER A 377 33.32 -14.16 -13.43
CA SER A 377 33.11 -15.58 -13.75
C SER A 377 32.79 -16.38 -12.49
N HIS A 378 33.52 -16.17 -11.41
CA HIS A 378 33.30 -16.89 -10.16
C HIS A 378 32.01 -16.48 -9.46
N ALA A 379 31.56 -15.22 -9.55
CA ALA A 379 30.27 -14.80 -9.04
C ALA A 379 29.11 -15.51 -9.75
N ARG A 380 29.21 -15.69 -11.08
CA ARG A 380 28.23 -16.47 -11.87
C ARG A 380 28.24 -17.95 -11.45
N LEU A 381 29.42 -18.56 -11.31
CA LEU A 381 29.56 -19.91 -10.81
C LEU A 381 28.98 -20.09 -9.41
N CYS A 382 29.19 -19.15 -8.50
CA CYS A 382 28.62 -19.18 -7.16
C CYS A 382 27.08 -19.23 -7.20
N VAL A 383 26.42 -18.41 -8.04
CA VAL A 383 24.97 -18.44 -8.21
C VAL A 383 24.51 -19.80 -8.77
N CYS A 384 25.22 -20.34 -9.77
CA CYS A 384 24.93 -21.66 -10.30
C CYS A 384 25.05 -22.76 -9.23
N LEU A 385 26.10 -22.73 -8.40
CA LEU A 385 26.29 -23.69 -7.31
C LEU A 385 25.22 -23.55 -6.22
N LEU A 386 24.78 -22.35 -5.89
CA LEU A 386 23.67 -22.14 -4.96
C LEU A 386 22.37 -22.71 -5.51
N LEU A 387 22.06 -22.49 -6.80
CA LEU A 387 20.91 -23.10 -7.44
C LEU A 387 21.02 -24.63 -7.47
N GLN A 388 22.22 -25.18 -7.75
CA GLN A 388 22.46 -26.60 -7.70
C GLN A 388 22.20 -27.20 -6.31
N LEU A 389 22.58 -26.52 -5.23
CA LEU A 389 22.27 -26.93 -3.86
C LEU A 389 20.76 -26.95 -3.60
N LEU A 390 20.02 -25.94 -4.10
CA LEU A 390 18.56 -25.88 -3.97
C LEU A 390 17.86 -27.01 -4.74
N VAL A 391 18.36 -27.34 -5.92
CA VAL A 391 17.83 -28.45 -6.74
C VAL A 391 18.13 -29.81 -6.09
N GLN A 392 19.33 -30.00 -5.52
CA GLN A 392 19.69 -31.22 -4.80
C GLN A 392 18.79 -31.45 -3.59
N GLN A 393 18.35 -30.40 -2.90
CA GLN A 393 17.39 -30.53 -1.80
C GLN A 393 16.01 -30.99 -2.25
N LYS A 394 15.59 -30.71 -3.51
CA LYS A 394 14.27 -31.11 -4.05
C LYS A 394 14.22 -32.52 -4.65
N GLU A 395 15.34 -33.25 -4.68
CA GLU A 395 15.50 -34.62 -5.30
C GLU A 395 15.03 -34.72 -6.76
N SER A 396 14.99 -33.61 -7.52
CA SER A 396 14.52 -33.59 -8.91
C SER A 396 15.65 -33.87 -9.91
N LEU A 397 15.70 -35.09 -10.39
CA LEU A 397 16.71 -35.59 -11.38
C LEU A 397 16.63 -34.90 -12.75
N THR A 398 15.44 -34.42 -13.16
CA THR A 398 15.24 -33.81 -14.47
C THR A 398 15.79 -32.38 -14.54
N GLU A 399 15.78 -31.65 -13.44
CA GLU A 399 16.28 -30.28 -13.37
C GLU A 399 17.81 -30.22 -13.30
N PHE A 400 18.45 -31.26 -12.78
CA PHE A 400 19.92 -31.40 -12.78
C PHE A 400 20.52 -31.42 -14.19
N MET A 401 19.80 -32.00 -15.16
CA MET A 401 20.20 -32.02 -16.57
C MET A 401 20.20 -30.62 -17.21
N TYR A 402 19.37 -29.71 -16.70
CA TYR A 402 19.24 -28.34 -17.20
C TYR A 402 20.46 -27.50 -16.78
N LEU A 403 20.87 -27.62 -15.53
CA LEU A 403 22.03 -26.95 -14.96
C LEU A 403 23.36 -27.43 -15.58
N ASN A 404 23.47 -28.72 -15.92
CA ASN A 404 24.61 -29.27 -16.65
C ASN A 404 24.70 -28.74 -18.09
N LYS A 405 23.55 -28.43 -18.74
CA LYS A 405 23.57 -27.75 -20.05
C LYS A 405 24.12 -26.33 -19.94
N MET A 406 23.86 -25.64 -18.80
CA MET A 406 24.40 -24.30 -18.56
C MET A 406 25.92 -24.31 -18.37
N LYS A 407 26.46 -25.27 -17.62
CA LYS A 407 27.94 -25.47 -17.51
C LYS A 407 28.62 -25.67 -18.87
N ASN A 408 28.03 -26.46 -19.74
CA ASN A 408 28.57 -26.74 -21.07
C ASN A 408 28.42 -25.57 -22.07
N CYS A 409 27.59 -24.55 -21.74
CA CYS A 409 27.48 -23.33 -22.55
C CYS A 409 28.56 -22.28 -22.21
N GLU A 410 29.20 -22.36 -21.05
CA GLU A 410 30.31 -21.46 -20.69
C GLU A 410 31.56 -21.73 -21.51
N GLU A 411 31.76 -22.95 -21.98
CA GLU A 411 32.91 -23.34 -22.78
C GLU A 411 32.87 -22.89 -24.27
N ARG A 412 31.75 -22.31 -24.75
CA ARG A 412 31.54 -21.96 -26.18
C ARG A 412 31.21 -20.50 -26.46
N GLY A 413 32.13 -19.54 -26.17
CA GLY A 413 32.24 -18.30 -26.94
C GLY A 413 31.32 -17.10 -26.68
N HIS A 414 31.93 -16.00 -26.69
CA HIS A 414 31.71 -14.59 -26.34
C HIS A 414 30.48 -13.80 -26.89
N ARG A 415 29.49 -14.36 -27.58
CA ARG A 415 28.38 -13.58 -28.20
C ARG A 415 26.98 -13.79 -27.67
N GLU A 416 26.78 -14.51 -26.57
CA GLU A 416 25.46 -14.88 -26.07
C GLU A 416 25.20 -14.43 -24.59
N SER A 417 25.78 -13.33 -24.15
CA SER A 417 25.69 -12.96 -22.71
C SER A 417 24.25 -12.72 -22.22
N ASP A 418 23.42 -12.06 -23.01
CA ASP A 418 22.06 -11.70 -22.56
C ASP A 418 21.10 -12.91 -22.51
N VAL A 419 21.25 -13.86 -23.42
CA VAL A 419 20.49 -15.11 -23.43
C VAL A 419 20.84 -15.99 -22.23
N LYS A 420 22.13 -16.03 -21.85
CA LYS A 420 22.58 -16.75 -20.65
C LYS A 420 22.05 -16.17 -19.36
N PHE A 421 21.96 -14.84 -19.24
CA PHE A 421 21.37 -14.19 -18.10
C PHE A 421 19.88 -14.51 -17.95
N HIS A 422 19.14 -14.53 -19.03
CA HIS A 422 17.71 -14.86 -19.01
C HIS A 422 17.44 -16.28 -18.47
N TYR A 423 18.19 -17.29 -18.94
CA TYR A 423 18.05 -18.66 -18.42
C TYR A 423 18.40 -18.79 -16.95
N LEU A 424 19.40 -18.02 -16.48
CA LEU A 424 19.80 -18.06 -15.08
C LEU A 424 18.76 -17.37 -14.18
N VAL A 425 18.19 -16.26 -14.63
CA VAL A 425 17.09 -15.57 -13.94
C VAL A 425 15.85 -16.47 -13.87
N GLN A 426 15.51 -17.13 -14.97
CA GLN A 426 14.39 -18.07 -14.98
C GLN A 426 14.60 -19.24 -14.02
N ALA A 427 15.82 -19.81 -13.96
CA ALA A 427 16.14 -20.86 -13.00
C ALA A 427 16.07 -20.38 -11.53
N ILE A 428 16.44 -19.12 -11.27
CA ILE A 428 16.28 -18.49 -9.96
C ILE A 428 14.80 -18.43 -9.57
N ASP A 429 13.96 -18.00 -10.48
CA ASP A 429 12.51 -17.84 -10.24
C ASP A 429 11.81 -19.18 -9.98
N ASP A 430 12.22 -20.25 -10.67
CA ASP A 430 11.65 -21.58 -10.52
C ASP A 430 12.02 -22.27 -9.18
N HIS A 431 13.17 -21.90 -8.61
CA HIS A 431 13.71 -22.63 -7.45
C HIS A 431 13.64 -21.87 -6.14
N LEU A 432 13.54 -20.54 -6.15
CA LEU A 432 13.41 -19.73 -4.93
C LEU A 432 12.01 -19.79 -4.33
N THR A 433 11.96 -19.73 -3.01
CA THR A 433 10.70 -19.47 -2.30
C THR A 433 10.30 -18.00 -2.44
N VAL A 434 9.02 -17.70 -2.22
CA VAL A 434 8.49 -16.32 -2.29
C VAL A 434 9.31 -15.35 -1.43
N ALA A 435 9.66 -15.76 -0.21
CA ALA A 435 10.44 -14.92 0.70
C ALA A 435 11.89 -14.71 0.21
N GLN A 436 12.53 -15.73 -0.34
CA GLN A 436 13.87 -15.63 -0.93
C GLN A 436 13.85 -14.73 -2.17
N HIS A 437 12.85 -14.89 -3.04
CA HIS A 437 12.68 -14.08 -4.23
C HIS A 437 12.43 -12.59 -3.87
N THR A 438 11.63 -12.32 -2.84
CA THR A 438 11.41 -10.96 -2.34
C THR A 438 12.73 -10.33 -1.86
N GLN A 439 13.54 -11.06 -1.09
CA GLN A 439 14.84 -10.56 -0.62
C GLN A 439 15.83 -10.32 -1.76
N LEU A 440 15.82 -11.14 -2.80
CA LEU A 440 16.57 -10.90 -4.02
C LEU A 440 16.19 -9.55 -4.66
N ILE A 441 14.89 -9.33 -4.88
CA ILE A 441 14.38 -8.10 -5.50
C ILE A 441 14.73 -6.88 -4.65
N LEU A 442 14.52 -6.96 -3.33
CA LEU A 442 14.86 -5.86 -2.42
C LEU A 442 16.35 -5.53 -2.42
N THR A 443 17.22 -6.54 -2.61
CA THR A 443 18.66 -6.34 -2.72
C THR A 443 19.03 -5.60 -4.00
N LEU A 444 18.42 -5.99 -5.12
CA LEU A 444 18.59 -5.27 -6.39
C LEU A 444 18.06 -3.85 -6.33
N LEU A 445 16.95 -3.61 -5.61
CA LEU A 445 16.40 -2.26 -5.40
C LEU A 445 17.38 -1.38 -4.60
N ARG A 446 17.92 -1.88 -3.48
CA ARG A 446 18.90 -1.14 -2.68
C ARG A 446 20.18 -0.80 -3.47
N ALA A 447 20.55 -1.64 -4.42
CA ALA A 447 21.71 -1.39 -5.28
C ALA A 447 21.50 -0.22 -6.27
N LEU A 448 20.25 0.17 -6.54
CA LEU A 448 19.95 1.31 -7.42
C LEU A 448 20.39 2.66 -6.84
N SER A 449 20.38 2.80 -5.52
CA SER A 449 20.73 4.04 -4.79
C SER A 449 22.19 4.12 -4.38
N ASN A 450 22.89 2.97 -4.36
CA ASN A 450 24.28 2.89 -3.91
C ASN A 450 25.27 3.39 -4.97
N HIS A 451 25.84 4.59 -4.73
CA HIS A 451 26.60 5.35 -5.73
C HIS A 451 28.07 4.95 -5.93
N LYS A 452 28.62 4.05 -5.10
CA LYS A 452 30.09 3.95 -5.10
C LYS A 452 30.68 2.83 -5.95
N HIS A 453 30.10 1.66 -6.04
CA HIS A 453 30.69 0.51 -6.76
C HIS A 453 29.67 -0.47 -7.35
N MET A 454 28.39 -0.29 -7.09
CA MET A 454 27.36 -1.14 -7.68
C MET A 454 26.90 -0.55 -9.00
N ASP A 455 26.88 -1.35 -10.03
CA ASP A 455 26.32 -0.96 -11.32
C ASP A 455 24.78 -0.87 -11.22
N GLY A 456 24.27 0.33 -10.91
CA GLY A 456 22.83 0.59 -10.88
C GLY A 456 22.13 0.30 -12.21
N ASP A 457 22.87 0.36 -13.32
CA ASP A 457 22.36 -0.03 -14.64
C ASP A 457 22.18 -1.54 -14.74
N LEU A 458 23.13 -2.32 -14.21
CA LEU A 458 22.98 -3.79 -14.10
C LEU A 458 21.80 -4.16 -13.19
N ALA A 459 21.72 -3.54 -12.01
CA ALA A 459 20.62 -3.77 -11.07
C ALA A 459 19.25 -3.50 -11.71
N SER A 460 19.11 -2.39 -12.43
CA SER A 460 17.86 -2.06 -13.14
C SER A 460 17.55 -3.03 -14.27
N HIS A 461 18.57 -3.54 -14.98
CA HIS A 461 18.42 -4.54 -16.04
C HIS A 461 17.97 -5.88 -15.47
N LEU A 462 18.61 -6.35 -14.40
CA LEU A 462 18.23 -7.59 -13.70
C LEU A 462 16.82 -7.51 -13.12
N LEU A 463 16.45 -6.39 -12.52
CA LEU A 463 15.07 -6.17 -12.04
C LEU A 463 14.05 -6.26 -13.17
N LEU A 464 14.35 -5.65 -14.31
CA LEU A 464 13.45 -5.72 -15.46
C LEU A 464 13.28 -7.15 -15.94
N MET A 465 14.37 -7.92 -16.02
CA MET A 465 14.32 -9.33 -16.41
C MET A 465 13.50 -10.17 -15.44
N VAL A 466 13.73 -10.02 -14.13
CA VAL A 466 12.96 -10.73 -13.09
C VAL A 466 11.47 -10.39 -13.17
N PHE A 467 11.11 -9.15 -13.51
CA PHE A 467 9.71 -8.76 -13.62
C PHE A 467 9.07 -9.25 -14.93
N GLU A 468 9.84 -9.37 -16.02
CA GLU A 468 9.35 -9.87 -17.31
C GLU A 468 9.01 -11.37 -17.27
N ASP A 469 9.65 -12.16 -16.43
CA ASP A 469 9.44 -13.63 -16.31
C ASP A 469 8.14 -14.02 -15.55
N GLN A 470 7.33 -13.07 -15.11
CA GLN A 470 6.00 -13.27 -14.50
C GLN A 470 5.97 -14.12 -13.21
N SER A 471 7.10 -14.27 -12.55
CA SER A 471 7.26 -15.08 -11.33
C SER A 471 6.77 -14.40 -10.06
N ILE A 472 6.51 -13.08 -10.12
CA ILE A 472 6.12 -12.28 -8.97
C ILE A 472 4.71 -12.64 -8.50
N LYS A 473 4.56 -12.96 -7.21
CA LYS A 473 3.28 -13.29 -6.62
C LYS A 473 2.60 -12.03 -6.03
N PRO A 474 1.26 -12.02 -5.94
CA PRO A 474 0.52 -10.86 -5.42
C PRO A 474 0.98 -10.39 -4.03
N GLU A 475 1.45 -11.33 -3.19
CA GLU A 475 1.91 -11.08 -1.83
C GLU A 475 3.18 -10.22 -1.75
N GLN A 476 4.01 -10.29 -2.80
CA GLN A 476 5.29 -9.58 -2.89
C GLN A 476 5.16 -8.13 -3.36
N VAL A 477 4.05 -7.81 -4.05
CA VAL A 477 3.84 -6.50 -4.70
C VAL A 477 3.96 -5.35 -3.70
N ALA A 478 3.46 -5.54 -2.48
CA ALA A 478 3.49 -4.50 -1.45
C ALA A 478 4.92 -4.16 -1.02
N GLU A 479 5.73 -5.18 -0.68
CA GLU A 479 7.11 -4.98 -0.25
C GLU A 479 7.99 -4.43 -1.38
N ILE A 480 7.79 -4.93 -2.61
CA ILE A 480 8.54 -4.48 -3.79
C ILE A 480 8.29 -3.00 -4.07
N LEU A 481 7.02 -2.58 -4.11
CA LEU A 481 6.66 -1.19 -4.38
C LEU A 481 7.06 -0.25 -3.26
N GLN A 482 6.99 -0.70 -2.02
CA GLN A 482 7.42 0.06 -0.86
C GLN A 482 8.95 0.26 -0.86
N GLY A 483 9.72 -0.82 -1.13
CA GLY A 483 11.16 -0.74 -1.30
C GLY A 483 11.56 0.18 -2.46
N LEU A 484 10.87 0.05 -3.60
CA LEU A 484 11.10 0.91 -4.75
C LEU A 484 10.81 2.39 -4.45
N PHE A 485 9.74 2.69 -3.74
CA PHE A 485 9.37 4.05 -3.35
C PHE A 485 10.45 4.71 -2.48
N GLN A 486 11.08 3.92 -1.60
CA GLN A 486 12.17 4.41 -0.75
C GLN A 486 13.43 4.74 -1.56
N GLU A 487 13.79 3.91 -2.55
CA GLU A 487 15.03 4.04 -3.31
C GLU A 487 14.93 4.98 -4.52
N LEU A 488 13.72 5.17 -5.06
CA LEU A 488 13.49 5.96 -6.29
C LEU A 488 14.08 7.39 -6.25
N PRO A 489 13.99 8.14 -5.13
CA PRO A 489 14.55 9.50 -5.05
C PRO A 489 16.08 9.57 -5.13
N ALA A 490 16.73 8.48 -4.77
CA ALA A 490 18.21 8.39 -4.74
C ALA A 490 18.81 8.00 -6.10
N ILE A 491 17.99 7.59 -7.08
CA ILE A 491 18.47 7.19 -8.41
C ILE A 491 18.87 8.42 -9.21
N SER A 492 20.16 8.59 -9.44
CA SER A 492 20.73 9.76 -10.12
C SER A 492 20.71 9.65 -11.66
N PHE A 493 20.78 8.44 -12.21
CA PHE A 493 20.92 8.23 -13.66
C PHE A 493 19.54 8.03 -14.32
N LYS A 494 19.28 8.87 -15.32
CA LYS A 494 18.01 8.84 -16.08
C LYS A 494 17.75 7.50 -16.78
N SER A 495 18.78 6.86 -17.35
CA SER A 495 18.64 5.55 -18.03
C SER A 495 18.21 4.45 -17.06
N THR A 496 18.80 4.45 -15.86
CA THR A 496 18.43 3.52 -14.78
C THR A 496 17.00 3.75 -14.33
N GLN A 497 16.60 5.01 -14.15
CA GLN A 497 15.24 5.39 -13.78
C GLN A 497 14.22 4.93 -14.83
N GLU A 498 14.52 5.10 -16.13
CA GLU A 498 13.65 4.65 -17.22
C GLU A 498 13.45 3.12 -17.22
N LYS A 499 14.51 2.34 -16.99
CA LYS A 499 14.43 0.87 -16.89
C LYS A 499 13.59 0.43 -15.68
N VAL A 500 13.79 1.07 -14.52
CA VAL A 500 13.02 0.81 -13.32
C VAL A 500 11.54 1.13 -13.52
N LEU A 501 11.22 2.27 -14.15
CA LEU A 501 9.84 2.64 -14.46
C LEU A 501 9.21 1.66 -15.47
N LYS A 502 9.99 1.14 -16.43
CA LYS A 502 9.54 0.06 -17.32
C LYS A 502 9.22 -1.22 -16.52
N ALA A 503 10.08 -1.60 -15.57
CA ALA A 503 9.83 -2.73 -14.68
C ALA A 503 8.52 -2.54 -13.87
N VAL A 504 8.24 -1.33 -13.36
CA VAL A 504 6.97 -1.00 -12.69
C VAL A 504 5.77 -1.17 -13.63
N THR A 505 5.93 -0.80 -14.92
CA THR A 505 4.87 -1.00 -15.92
C THR A 505 4.56 -2.48 -16.11
N VAL A 506 5.59 -3.33 -16.15
CA VAL A 506 5.45 -4.79 -16.25
C VAL A 506 4.74 -5.34 -15.01
N LEU A 507 5.20 -4.97 -13.82
CA LEU A 507 4.58 -5.35 -12.53
C LEU A 507 3.09 -4.93 -12.47
N GLY A 508 2.80 -3.69 -12.85
CA GLY A 508 1.43 -3.17 -12.92
C GLY A 508 0.55 -3.92 -13.92
N THR A 509 1.12 -4.43 -15.01
CA THR A 509 0.37 -5.23 -16.00
C THR A 509 0.00 -6.60 -15.44
N GLN A 510 0.90 -7.23 -14.68
CA GLN A 510 0.68 -8.52 -14.03
C GLN A 510 -0.28 -8.41 -12.84
N HIS A 511 -0.07 -7.43 -11.97
CA HIS A 511 -0.78 -7.26 -10.69
C HIS A 511 -1.41 -5.87 -10.55
N THR A 512 -2.27 -5.49 -11.50
CA THR A 512 -2.84 -4.13 -11.58
C THR A 512 -3.55 -3.70 -10.29
N GLN A 513 -4.37 -4.57 -9.71
CA GLN A 513 -5.14 -4.24 -8.51
C GLN A 513 -4.22 -4.02 -7.30
N GLY A 514 -3.31 -4.97 -7.02
CA GLY A 514 -2.37 -4.85 -5.91
C GLY A 514 -1.48 -3.62 -6.04
N THR A 515 -0.99 -3.35 -7.27
CA THR A 515 -0.18 -2.17 -7.56
C THR A 515 -0.93 -0.86 -7.26
N VAL A 516 -2.17 -0.72 -7.71
CA VAL A 516 -2.99 0.48 -7.45
C VAL A 516 -3.27 0.64 -5.96
N GLU A 517 -3.61 -0.44 -5.26
CA GLU A 517 -3.90 -0.39 -3.82
C GLU A 517 -2.69 0.04 -3.01
N VAL A 518 -1.52 -0.51 -3.31
CA VAL A 518 -0.28 -0.14 -2.62
C VAL A 518 0.13 1.30 -2.94
N LEU A 519 0.07 1.71 -4.21
CA LEU A 519 0.38 3.09 -4.59
C LEU A 519 -0.56 4.10 -3.92
N LEU A 520 -1.83 3.78 -3.76
CA LEU A 520 -2.78 4.63 -3.02
C LEU A 520 -2.39 4.78 -1.55
N THR A 521 -1.92 3.71 -0.90
CA THR A 521 -1.48 3.78 0.51
C THR A 521 -0.17 4.56 0.68
N LEU A 522 0.69 4.59 -0.34
CA LEU A 522 1.92 5.36 -0.36
C LEU A 522 1.71 6.85 -0.71
N CYS A 523 0.53 7.21 -1.25
CA CYS A 523 0.17 8.59 -1.56
C CYS A 523 -0.17 9.36 -0.29
N HIS A 524 0.82 9.97 0.38
CA HIS A 524 0.53 11.00 1.37
C HIS A 524 0.28 12.34 0.65
N PRO A 525 -0.71 13.14 1.06
CA PRO A 525 -1.08 14.38 0.36
C PRO A 525 0.04 15.41 0.18
N SER A 526 1.13 15.28 0.94
CA SER A 526 2.29 16.17 0.89
C SER A 526 3.47 15.64 0.05
N GLU A 527 3.44 14.39 -0.44
CA GLU A 527 4.60 13.76 -1.07
C GLU A 527 4.36 13.51 -2.57
N ARG A 528 4.97 14.34 -3.42
CA ARG A 528 4.93 14.20 -4.89
C ARG A 528 5.80 13.06 -5.46
N GLN A 529 6.42 12.27 -4.59
CA GLN A 529 7.38 11.21 -4.99
C GLN A 529 6.72 10.05 -5.75
N VAL A 530 5.41 9.87 -5.64
CA VAL A 530 4.66 8.81 -6.31
C VAL A 530 4.33 9.12 -7.78
N ALA A 531 4.38 10.39 -8.17
CA ALA A 531 4.02 10.83 -9.53
C ALA A 531 4.78 10.09 -10.66
N PRO A 532 6.10 9.78 -10.58
CA PRO A 532 6.79 9.02 -11.60
C PRO A 532 6.24 7.60 -11.78
N LEU A 533 5.80 6.95 -10.71
CA LEU A 533 5.22 5.61 -10.75
C LEU A 533 3.87 5.60 -11.46
N TRP A 534 3.01 6.59 -11.16
CA TRP A 534 1.75 6.76 -11.89
C TRP A 534 1.98 7.04 -13.38
N LYS A 535 2.97 7.87 -13.73
CA LYS A 535 3.36 8.11 -15.14
C LYS A 535 3.79 6.83 -15.84
N ALA A 536 4.56 5.98 -15.18
CA ALA A 536 5.00 4.70 -15.72
C ALA A 536 3.81 3.81 -16.08
N LEU A 537 2.78 3.73 -15.24
CA LEU A 537 1.58 2.95 -15.50
C LEU A 537 0.77 3.46 -16.70
N ALA A 538 0.89 4.75 -17.04
CA ALA A 538 0.20 5.33 -18.18
C ALA A 538 0.89 5.08 -19.53
N THR A 539 2.16 4.67 -19.55
CA THR A 539 2.90 4.36 -20.78
C THR A 539 2.23 3.26 -21.60
N ASN A 540 1.62 2.30 -20.93
CA ASN A 540 0.72 1.34 -21.54
C ASN A 540 -0.73 1.81 -21.42
N SER A 541 -1.36 2.17 -22.55
CA SER A 541 -2.72 2.71 -22.58
C SER A 541 -3.79 1.75 -22.02
N GLN A 542 -3.62 0.44 -22.19
CA GLN A 542 -4.53 -0.57 -21.63
C GLN A 542 -4.39 -0.66 -20.11
N LEU A 543 -3.17 -0.65 -19.61
CA LEU A 543 -2.86 -0.62 -18.19
C LEU A 543 -3.42 0.66 -17.55
N GLY A 544 -3.15 1.81 -18.15
CA GLY A 544 -3.66 3.10 -17.66
C GLY A 544 -5.19 3.16 -17.58
N ARG A 545 -5.89 2.54 -18.56
CA ARG A 545 -7.36 2.39 -18.49
C ARG A 545 -7.81 1.51 -17.33
N LYS A 546 -7.13 0.37 -17.08
CA LYS A 546 -7.43 -0.49 -15.93
C LYS A 546 -7.19 0.25 -14.61
N VAL A 547 -6.08 0.99 -14.51
CA VAL A 547 -5.75 1.84 -13.35
C VAL A 547 -6.85 2.86 -13.10
N MET A 548 -7.26 3.60 -14.10
CA MET A 548 -8.33 4.60 -13.97
C MET A 548 -9.67 3.97 -13.59
N THR A 549 -9.97 2.79 -14.13
CA THR A 549 -11.18 2.03 -13.74
C THR A 549 -11.14 1.61 -12.28
N LEU A 550 -10.00 1.14 -11.78
CA LEU A 550 -9.83 0.79 -10.37
C LEU A 550 -9.93 2.01 -9.46
N LEU A 551 -9.32 3.12 -9.82
CA LEU A 551 -9.47 4.38 -9.08
C LEU A 551 -10.92 4.84 -9.01
N TYR A 552 -11.65 4.74 -10.12
CA TYR A 552 -13.08 5.02 -10.14
C TYR A 552 -13.89 4.09 -9.23
N ILE A 553 -13.56 2.79 -9.20
CA ILE A 553 -14.19 1.83 -8.28
C ILE A 553 -13.88 2.20 -6.83
N LYS A 554 -12.61 2.54 -6.52
CA LYS A 554 -12.20 2.95 -5.16
C LYS A 554 -12.82 4.28 -4.75
N LEU A 555 -12.99 5.24 -5.66
CA LEU A 555 -13.72 6.49 -5.43
C LEU A 555 -15.17 6.24 -4.98
N LYS A 556 -15.80 5.18 -5.49
CA LYS A 556 -17.18 4.78 -5.18
C LYS A 556 -17.30 3.87 -3.96
N LEU A 557 -16.21 3.49 -3.29
CA LEU A 557 -16.29 2.68 -2.08
C LEU A 557 -16.96 3.47 -0.96
N ARG A 558 -18.12 2.98 -0.55
CA ARG A 558 -18.92 3.54 0.54
C ARG A 558 -19.38 2.40 1.42
N PRO A 559 -18.92 2.35 2.69
CA PRO A 559 -19.34 1.30 3.61
C PRO A 559 -20.83 1.48 3.97
N PRO A 560 -21.58 0.39 4.10
CA PRO A 560 -22.90 0.46 4.69
C PRO A 560 -22.77 0.98 6.14
N GLN A 561 -23.65 1.89 6.54
CA GLN A 561 -23.65 2.59 7.84
C GLN A 561 -23.60 1.67 9.09
N LEU A 562 -23.74 0.35 8.91
CA LEU A 562 -23.74 -0.66 9.98
C LEU A 562 -22.35 -1.19 10.37
N LEU A 563 -21.27 -0.83 9.68
CA LEU A 563 -19.92 -1.34 9.92
C LEU A 563 -18.93 -0.21 10.22
N ILE A 564 -19.01 0.36 11.41
CA ILE A 564 -18.23 1.54 11.85
C ILE A 564 -16.71 1.38 11.70
N ARG A 565 -16.13 0.18 11.87
CA ARG A 565 -14.67 -0.04 11.75
C ARG A 565 -14.15 -0.21 10.31
N LEU A 566 -14.95 -0.73 9.41
CA LEU A 566 -14.62 -0.82 7.98
C LEU A 566 -14.94 0.48 7.24
N SER A 567 -15.75 1.33 7.83
CA SER A 567 -16.16 2.65 7.37
C SER A 567 -14.94 3.57 7.16
N GLU A 568 -14.10 3.72 8.19
CA GLU A 568 -12.96 4.64 8.14
C GLU A 568 -11.93 4.28 7.05
N GLN A 569 -11.64 2.99 6.87
CA GLN A 569 -10.72 2.55 5.81
C GLN A 569 -11.29 2.78 4.40
N ALA A 570 -12.58 2.52 4.19
CA ALA A 570 -13.20 2.72 2.89
C ALA A 570 -13.35 4.21 2.55
N GLU A 571 -13.64 5.05 3.53
CA GLU A 571 -13.65 6.51 3.39
C GLU A 571 -12.27 7.04 3.09
N LEU A 572 -11.24 6.57 3.78
CA LEU A 572 -9.85 6.92 3.52
C LEU A 572 -9.44 6.54 2.10
N MET A 573 -9.75 5.31 1.65
CA MET A 573 -9.44 4.85 0.30
C MET A 573 -10.16 5.66 -0.77
N SER A 574 -11.40 6.07 -0.52
CA SER A 574 -12.17 6.95 -1.41
C SER A 574 -11.52 8.34 -1.54
N MET A 575 -11.03 8.90 -0.43
CA MET A 575 -10.33 10.19 -0.41
C MET A 575 -8.96 10.12 -1.09
N LEU A 576 -8.20 9.05 -0.86
CA LEU A 576 -6.93 8.82 -1.55
C LEU A 576 -7.14 8.67 -3.07
N ALA A 577 -8.19 7.95 -3.47
CA ALA A 577 -8.55 7.81 -4.88
C ALA A 577 -8.94 9.16 -5.50
N LEU A 578 -9.68 10.01 -4.77
CA LEU A 578 -10.04 11.35 -5.21
C LEU A 578 -8.79 12.22 -5.42
N GLY A 579 -7.90 12.26 -4.44
CA GLY A 579 -6.64 13.01 -4.53
C GLY A 579 -5.76 12.53 -5.68
N THR A 580 -5.65 11.21 -5.85
CA THR A 580 -4.90 10.62 -6.97
C THR A 580 -5.54 10.96 -8.32
N ILE A 581 -6.86 10.84 -8.48
CA ILE A 581 -7.55 11.23 -9.72
C ILE A 581 -7.28 12.70 -10.03
N TYR A 582 -7.35 13.59 -9.03
CA TYR A 582 -7.04 15.00 -9.20
C TYR A 582 -5.62 15.22 -9.75
N GLU A 583 -4.62 14.56 -9.19
CA GLU A 583 -3.23 14.65 -9.69
C GLU A 583 -3.09 14.08 -11.11
N LEU A 584 -3.72 12.94 -11.40
CA LEU A 584 -3.64 12.30 -12.72
C LEU A 584 -4.28 13.15 -13.84
N LEU A 585 -5.25 14.01 -13.51
CA LEU A 585 -5.83 14.94 -14.49
C LEU A 585 -4.78 15.85 -15.14
N TYR A 586 -3.75 16.24 -14.39
CA TYR A 586 -2.70 17.15 -14.86
C TYR A 586 -1.47 16.43 -15.43
N ILE A 587 -1.43 15.09 -15.40
CA ILE A 587 -0.35 14.30 -15.97
C ILE A 587 -0.60 14.08 -17.46
N ARG A 588 0.34 14.52 -18.31
CA ARG A 588 0.23 14.49 -19.77
C ARG A 588 -0.07 13.09 -20.31
N GLU A 589 0.56 12.07 -19.76
CA GLU A 589 0.46 10.66 -20.15
C GLU A 589 -0.95 10.09 -19.93
N TYR A 590 -1.68 10.63 -18.94
CA TYR A 590 -3.07 10.24 -18.67
C TYR A 590 -4.12 10.97 -19.50
N ARG A 591 -3.78 12.00 -20.25
CA ARG A 591 -4.75 12.84 -20.97
C ARG A 591 -5.73 12.04 -21.84
N ALA A 592 -5.22 11.10 -22.63
CA ALA A 592 -6.05 10.26 -23.50
C ALA A 592 -6.92 9.28 -22.68
N ILE A 593 -6.40 8.81 -21.56
CA ILE A 593 -7.09 7.89 -20.64
C ILE A 593 -8.21 8.63 -19.91
N VAL A 594 -7.95 9.84 -19.42
CA VAL A 594 -8.94 10.71 -18.77
C VAL A 594 -10.06 11.06 -19.74
N HIS A 595 -9.73 11.37 -20.99
CA HIS A 595 -10.73 11.63 -22.02
C HIS A 595 -11.60 10.39 -22.29
N TRP A 596 -11.01 9.21 -22.37
CA TRP A 596 -11.75 7.94 -22.48
C TRP A 596 -12.65 7.67 -21.27
N ALA A 597 -12.19 7.98 -20.06
CA ALA A 597 -12.91 7.75 -18.80
C ALA A 597 -13.80 8.93 -18.38
N PHE A 598 -13.90 9.98 -19.19
CA PHE A 598 -14.54 11.25 -18.86
C PHE A 598 -15.91 11.09 -18.19
N ALA A 599 -16.80 10.32 -18.80
CA ALA A 599 -18.15 10.11 -18.29
C ALA A 599 -18.16 9.44 -16.91
N GLY A 600 -17.30 8.45 -16.70
CA GLY A 600 -17.17 7.75 -15.41
C GLY A 600 -16.63 8.68 -14.32
N ILE A 601 -15.54 9.39 -14.60
CA ILE A 601 -14.91 10.33 -13.67
C ILE A 601 -15.90 11.45 -13.30
N LEU A 602 -16.61 12.04 -14.30
CA LEU A 602 -17.58 13.08 -14.07
C LEU A 602 -18.69 12.64 -13.09
N LEU A 603 -19.34 11.52 -13.37
CA LEU A 603 -20.39 11.00 -12.51
C LEU A 603 -19.86 10.55 -11.13
N GLY A 604 -18.66 9.97 -11.10
CA GLY A 604 -18.00 9.61 -9.85
C GLY A 604 -17.72 10.81 -8.96
N LEU A 605 -17.18 11.89 -9.53
CA LEU A 605 -16.90 13.15 -8.80
C LEU A 605 -18.19 13.83 -8.32
N LEU A 606 -19.21 13.92 -9.18
CA LEU A 606 -20.50 14.49 -8.77
C LEU A 606 -21.13 13.68 -7.62
N THR A 607 -21.15 12.36 -7.72
CA THR A 607 -21.68 11.52 -6.65
C THR A 607 -20.86 11.62 -5.37
N GLN A 608 -19.51 11.73 -5.50
CA GLN A 608 -18.62 11.90 -4.34
C GLN A 608 -18.87 13.23 -3.63
N LEU A 609 -19.05 14.31 -4.38
CA LEU A 609 -19.35 15.61 -3.83
C LEU A 609 -20.70 15.59 -3.08
N HIS A 610 -21.72 14.95 -3.63
CA HIS A 610 -23.01 14.77 -2.97
C HIS A 610 -22.87 13.98 -1.65
N TYR A 611 -22.04 12.92 -1.66
CA TYR A 611 -21.76 12.13 -0.47
C TYR A 611 -21.08 12.95 0.63
N LEU A 612 -20.11 13.77 0.26
CA LEU A 612 -19.41 14.65 1.22
C LEU A 612 -20.36 15.64 1.90
N TYR A 613 -21.34 16.18 1.16
CA TYR A 613 -22.36 17.05 1.74
C TYR A 613 -23.30 16.33 2.70
N GLU A 614 -23.69 15.09 2.39
CA GLU A 614 -24.51 14.30 3.32
C GLU A 614 -23.76 13.94 4.62
N LEU A 615 -22.43 13.82 4.58
CA LEU A 615 -21.59 13.63 5.77
C LEU A 615 -21.46 14.91 6.63
N GLY A 616 -22.00 16.04 6.15
CA GLY A 616 -21.93 17.32 6.87
C GLY A 616 -20.53 17.95 6.87
N VAL A 617 -19.66 17.56 5.91
CA VAL A 617 -18.36 18.21 5.72
C VAL A 617 -18.59 19.59 5.12
N VAL A 618 -18.89 20.58 5.98
CA VAL A 618 -19.08 21.97 5.58
C VAL A 618 -17.73 22.66 5.64
N GLU A 619 -17.07 22.80 4.50
CA GLU A 619 -15.93 23.69 4.36
C GLU A 619 -16.45 25.06 3.94
N THR A 620 -16.06 26.11 4.67
CA THR A 620 -16.18 27.46 4.14
C THR A 620 -15.21 27.57 2.97
N ILE A 621 -15.72 27.56 1.74
CA ILE A 621 -14.93 27.84 0.55
C ILE A 621 -14.58 29.32 0.62
N LEU A 622 -13.44 29.62 1.26
CA LEU A 622 -12.81 30.92 1.17
C LEU A 622 -12.23 31.01 -0.23
N GLU A 623 -12.69 32.00 -0.99
CA GLU A 623 -12.00 32.40 -2.24
C GLU A 623 -10.51 32.55 -1.92
N PRO A 624 -9.60 32.01 -2.74
CA PRO A 624 -8.17 32.22 -2.55
C PRO A 624 -7.90 33.72 -2.64
N GLN A 625 -7.62 34.33 -1.49
CA GLN A 625 -6.96 35.64 -1.47
C GLN A 625 -5.58 35.42 -2.12
N GLU A 626 -5.31 36.16 -3.19
CA GLU A 626 -4.14 36.04 -4.06
C GLU A 626 -2.77 36.26 -3.37
N ASP A 627 -2.73 36.53 -2.06
CA ASP A 627 -1.52 37.06 -1.38
C ASP A 627 -0.88 36.18 -0.32
N THR A 628 -1.26 34.88 -0.15
CA THR A 628 -0.55 34.02 0.81
C THR A 628 0.02 32.78 0.13
N LEU A 629 1.36 32.72 0.07
CA LEU A 629 2.18 31.61 -0.42
C LEU A 629 2.08 30.30 0.41
N ASP A 630 1.30 30.29 1.49
CA ASP A 630 1.07 29.11 2.30
C ASP A 630 -0.08 28.27 1.71
N MET A 631 0.29 27.30 0.92
CA MET A 631 -0.60 26.28 0.35
C MET A 631 -1.18 25.42 1.49
N LYS A 632 -2.30 25.84 2.08
CA LYS A 632 -3.10 24.94 2.93
C LYS A 632 -3.61 23.78 2.08
N PRO A 633 -3.56 22.55 2.58
CA PRO A 633 -4.14 21.40 1.86
C PRO A 633 -5.62 21.66 1.61
N LEU A 634 -6.06 21.44 0.36
CA LEU A 634 -7.46 21.56 -0.04
C LEU A 634 -8.30 20.57 0.78
N GLY A 635 -9.39 21.03 1.36
CA GLY A 635 -10.33 20.13 1.99
C GLY A 635 -11.04 19.21 0.97
N PRO A 636 -11.69 18.13 1.43
CA PRO A 636 -12.27 17.11 0.56
C PRO A 636 -13.28 17.63 -0.46
N CYS A 637 -14.17 18.56 -0.06
CA CYS A 637 -15.16 19.16 -0.96
C CYS A 637 -14.50 20.06 -1.99
N SER A 638 -13.54 20.89 -1.55
CA SER A 638 -12.76 21.77 -2.42
C SER A 638 -11.92 20.97 -3.41
N LEU A 639 -11.29 19.87 -2.97
CA LEU A 639 -10.52 18.97 -3.83
C LEU A 639 -11.41 18.32 -4.90
N CYS A 640 -12.61 17.87 -4.52
CA CYS A 640 -13.56 17.29 -5.44
C CYS A 640 -14.04 18.29 -6.50
N LEU A 641 -14.30 19.52 -6.08
CA LEU A 641 -14.69 20.62 -6.98
C LEU A 641 -13.56 21.01 -7.93
N GLU A 642 -12.33 21.11 -7.43
CA GLU A 642 -11.16 21.39 -8.26
C GLU A 642 -10.86 20.23 -9.23
N ALA A 643 -11.05 18.97 -8.82
CA ALA A 643 -10.98 17.84 -9.74
C ALA A 643 -12.05 17.92 -10.84
N LEU A 644 -13.26 18.32 -10.49
CA LEU A 644 -14.34 18.51 -11.46
C LEU A 644 -14.01 19.63 -12.46
N LYS A 645 -13.51 20.79 -11.99
CA LYS A 645 -13.04 21.88 -12.84
C LYS A 645 -11.87 21.44 -13.74
N GLY A 646 -10.89 20.74 -13.15
CA GLY A 646 -9.72 20.19 -13.84
C GLY A 646 -10.08 19.20 -14.94
N LEU A 647 -11.13 18.41 -14.75
CA LEU A 647 -11.61 17.45 -15.73
C LEU A 647 -12.00 18.15 -17.05
N PHE A 648 -12.80 19.21 -16.98
CA PHE A 648 -13.20 19.98 -18.17
C PHE A 648 -12.03 20.73 -18.80
N TRP A 649 -11.12 21.26 -17.98
CA TRP A 649 -9.93 21.96 -18.44
C TRP A 649 -8.97 21.05 -19.22
N THR A 650 -8.65 19.89 -18.65
CA THR A 650 -7.64 18.98 -19.23
C THR A 650 -8.15 18.23 -20.46
N THR A 651 -9.45 18.02 -20.55
CA THR A 651 -10.08 17.38 -21.72
C THR A 651 -10.47 18.35 -22.84
N ASN A 652 -10.11 19.63 -22.72
CA ASN A 652 -10.40 20.71 -23.69
C ASN A 652 -11.89 21.09 -23.82
N TYR A 653 -12.71 20.79 -22.83
CA TYR A 653 -14.10 21.28 -22.79
C TYR A 653 -14.19 22.62 -22.06
N TRP A 654 -13.31 23.54 -22.41
CA TRP A 654 -13.21 24.85 -21.79
C TRP A 654 -14.48 25.73 -21.97
N GLU A 655 -15.28 25.46 -23.00
CA GLU A 655 -16.54 26.16 -23.23
C GLU A 655 -17.55 25.91 -22.12
N VAL A 656 -17.71 24.64 -21.70
CA VAL A 656 -18.55 24.26 -20.56
C VAL A 656 -18.01 24.90 -19.28
N PHE A 657 -16.68 24.83 -19.08
CA PHE A 657 -16.03 25.46 -17.93
C PHE A 657 -16.30 26.96 -17.86
N ALA A 658 -16.11 27.68 -18.99
CA ALA A 658 -16.32 29.12 -19.10
C ALA A 658 -17.78 29.52 -18.90
N TYR A 659 -18.72 28.74 -19.47
CA TYR A 659 -20.15 28.96 -19.30
C TYR A 659 -20.57 28.90 -17.82
N LEU A 660 -20.11 27.86 -17.11
CA LEU A 660 -20.37 27.74 -15.67
C LEU A 660 -19.73 28.88 -14.88
N LYS A 661 -18.51 29.31 -15.23
CA LYS A 661 -17.84 30.44 -14.58
C LYS A 661 -18.64 31.73 -14.78
N LEU A 662 -19.12 31.97 -15.99
CA LEU A 662 -19.88 33.16 -16.32
C LEU A 662 -21.21 33.24 -15.56
N LEU A 663 -21.88 32.12 -15.40
CA LEU A 663 -23.18 32.02 -14.70
C LEU A 663 -23.03 31.76 -13.19
N ARG A 664 -21.82 31.84 -12.65
CA ARG A 664 -21.48 31.50 -11.26
C ARG A 664 -21.92 30.08 -10.86
N GLY A 665 -22.00 29.18 -11.83
CA GLY A 665 -22.42 27.79 -11.61
C GLY A 665 -21.48 27.00 -10.70
N TRP A 666 -20.19 27.35 -10.68
CA TRP A 666 -19.23 26.71 -9.78
C TRP A 666 -19.49 27.03 -8.30
N GLU A 667 -20.08 28.22 -7.99
CA GLU A 667 -20.48 28.59 -6.63
C GLU A 667 -21.66 27.74 -6.13
N LEU A 668 -22.54 27.29 -7.05
CA LEU A 668 -23.67 26.41 -6.71
C LEU A 668 -23.22 25.06 -6.16
N PHE A 669 -22.05 24.57 -6.59
CA PHE A 669 -21.43 23.35 -6.06
C PHE A 669 -20.79 23.55 -4.69
N GLY A 670 -20.70 24.76 -4.16
CA GLY A 670 -20.12 25.07 -2.87
C GLY A 670 -21.05 24.83 -1.67
N ARG A 671 -22.34 24.56 -1.91
CA ARG A 671 -23.34 24.37 -0.86
C ARG A 671 -24.26 23.20 -1.17
N ALA A 672 -24.64 22.48 -0.13
CA ALA A 672 -25.55 21.34 -0.25
C ALA A 672 -26.91 21.71 -0.86
N GLU A 673 -27.46 22.89 -0.48
CA GLU A 673 -28.78 23.33 -0.90
C GLU A 673 -28.86 23.66 -2.40
N THR A 674 -27.74 24.17 -2.96
CA THR A 674 -27.67 24.58 -4.37
C THR A 674 -27.01 23.54 -5.27
N TYR A 675 -26.54 22.43 -4.71
CA TYR A 675 -25.85 21.38 -5.44
C TYR A 675 -26.64 20.84 -6.63
N THR A 676 -27.93 20.55 -6.44
CA THR A 676 -28.82 20.05 -7.52
C THR A 676 -28.96 21.03 -8.66
N GLU A 677 -29.06 22.33 -8.37
CA GLU A 677 -29.07 23.38 -9.38
C GLU A 677 -27.74 23.44 -10.14
N GLY A 678 -26.61 23.27 -9.44
CA GLY A 678 -25.29 23.15 -10.05
C GLY A 678 -25.19 22.00 -11.04
N VAL A 679 -25.68 20.82 -10.67
CA VAL A 679 -25.71 19.64 -11.56
C VAL A 679 -26.59 19.87 -12.77
N ILE A 680 -27.75 20.48 -12.61
CA ILE A 680 -28.67 20.83 -13.70
C ILE A 680 -28.02 21.82 -14.65
N LEU A 681 -27.39 22.88 -14.13
CA LEU A 681 -26.71 23.88 -14.93
C LEU A 681 -25.52 23.29 -15.72
N LEU A 682 -24.76 22.41 -15.06
CA LEU A 682 -23.66 21.66 -15.69
C LEU A 682 -24.18 20.77 -16.84
N ALA A 683 -25.23 19.99 -16.59
CA ALA A 683 -25.83 19.14 -17.61
C ALA A 683 -26.35 19.95 -18.79
N ARG A 684 -26.97 21.10 -18.53
CA ARG A 684 -27.44 22.04 -19.57
C ARG A 684 -26.28 22.58 -20.41
N ALA A 685 -25.20 22.99 -19.78
CA ALA A 685 -24.01 23.46 -20.47
C ALA A 685 -23.39 22.36 -21.34
N MET A 686 -23.29 21.14 -20.82
CA MET A 686 -22.79 20.01 -21.57
C MET A 686 -23.66 19.67 -22.78
N ALA A 687 -24.98 19.71 -22.64
CA ALA A 687 -25.89 19.47 -23.73
C ALA A 687 -25.79 20.57 -24.80
N HIS A 688 -25.60 21.84 -24.39
CA HIS A 688 -25.49 22.98 -25.30
C HIS A 688 -24.21 22.93 -26.16
N TYR A 689 -23.11 22.47 -25.56
CA TYR A 689 -21.80 22.38 -26.25
C TYR A 689 -21.46 20.98 -26.77
N ASP A 690 -22.41 20.05 -26.77
CA ASP A 690 -22.25 18.64 -27.17
C ASP A 690 -21.02 17.95 -26.53
N CYS A 691 -20.79 18.24 -25.24
CA CYS A 691 -19.66 17.71 -24.47
C CYS A 691 -19.91 16.26 -24.03
N GLU A 692 -19.38 15.30 -24.78
CA GLU A 692 -19.45 13.86 -24.48
C GLU A 692 -20.85 13.33 -24.08
N VAL A 693 -21.92 13.98 -24.58
CA VAL A 693 -23.29 13.74 -24.16
C VAL A 693 -23.71 12.27 -24.28
N LYS A 694 -23.28 11.59 -25.36
CA LYS A 694 -23.60 10.17 -25.58
C LYS A 694 -22.96 9.27 -24.54
N ALA A 695 -21.68 9.50 -24.24
CA ALA A 695 -20.92 8.72 -23.23
C ALA A 695 -21.48 8.96 -21.83
N VAL A 696 -21.72 10.22 -21.47
CA VAL A 696 -22.30 10.60 -20.17
C VAL A 696 -23.71 10.06 -19.99
N LEU A 697 -24.53 10.10 -21.02
CA LEU A 697 -25.87 9.50 -20.97
C LEU A 697 -25.82 7.98 -20.79
N GLY A 698 -24.90 7.30 -21.50
CA GLY A 698 -24.67 5.87 -21.32
C GLY A 698 -24.26 5.51 -19.90
N GLN A 699 -23.32 6.27 -19.34
CA GLN A 699 -22.85 6.08 -17.96
C GLN A 699 -23.94 6.43 -16.94
N ALA A 700 -24.71 7.48 -17.15
CA ALA A 700 -25.83 7.85 -16.29
C ALA A 700 -26.90 6.75 -16.23
N VAL A 701 -27.19 6.08 -17.35
CA VAL A 701 -28.11 4.92 -17.36
C VAL A 701 -27.57 3.76 -16.54
N ILE A 702 -26.26 3.54 -16.54
CA ILE A 702 -25.61 2.52 -15.69
C ILE A 702 -25.76 2.93 -14.23
N CYS A 703 -25.46 4.18 -13.89
CA CYS A 703 -25.59 4.72 -12.54
C CYS A 703 -27.03 4.66 -12.02
N LEU A 704 -28.04 4.85 -12.89
CA LEU A 704 -29.45 4.75 -12.51
C LEU A 704 -29.87 3.32 -12.09
N LYS A 705 -29.08 2.31 -12.44
CA LYS A 705 -29.27 0.91 -12.02
C LYS A 705 -28.48 0.55 -10.77
N SER A 706 -27.65 1.45 -10.26
CA SER A 706 -26.90 1.26 -9.03
C SER A 706 -27.82 1.11 -7.82
N SER A 707 -27.40 0.38 -6.83
CA SER A 707 -28.08 0.29 -5.52
C SER A 707 -27.95 1.58 -4.69
N GLU A 708 -27.02 2.44 -5.05
CA GLU A 708 -26.74 3.71 -4.38
C GLU A 708 -27.73 4.80 -4.83
N GLU A 709 -28.47 5.36 -3.88
CA GLU A 709 -29.45 6.43 -4.13
C GLU A 709 -28.82 7.68 -4.76
N ARG A 710 -27.60 8.03 -4.30
CA ARG A 710 -26.84 9.21 -4.76
C ARG A 710 -26.48 9.11 -6.24
N ASP A 711 -26.03 7.92 -6.66
CA ASP A 711 -25.76 7.65 -8.08
C ASP A 711 -27.03 7.83 -8.93
N ASN A 712 -28.15 7.37 -8.40
CA ASN A 712 -29.44 7.46 -9.08
C ASN A 712 -29.93 8.91 -9.20
N ILE A 713 -29.73 9.73 -8.16
CA ILE A 713 -30.11 11.16 -8.14
C ILE A 713 -29.31 11.92 -9.18
N VAL A 714 -27.97 11.80 -9.15
CA VAL A 714 -27.09 12.49 -10.13
C VAL A 714 -27.42 12.04 -11.55
N ALA A 715 -27.59 10.74 -11.75
CA ALA A 715 -27.90 10.17 -13.05
C ALA A 715 -29.23 10.71 -13.61
N ILE A 716 -30.28 10.77 -12.78
CA ILE A 716 -31.60 11.20 -13.28
C ILE A 716 -31.64 12.73 -13.53
N LEU A 717 -30.91 13.53 -12.75
CA LEU A 717 -30.78 14.97 -13.01
C LEU A 717 -30.14 15.22 -14.38
N ILE A 718 -29.03 14.54 -14.67
CA ILE A 718 -28.34 14.66 -15.97
C ILE A 718 -29.23 14.14 -17.11
N ILE A 719 -29.84 12.97 -16.97
CA ILE A 719 -30.72 12.40 -18.00
C ILE A 719 -31.90 13.35 -18.28
N THR A 720 -32.53 13.88 -17.24
CA THR A 720 -33.67 14.76 -17.40
C THR A 720 -33.30 16.04 -18.16
N GLU A 721 -32.18 16.67 -17.80
CA GLU A 721 -31.75 17.90 -18.45
C GLU A 721 -31.28 17.65 -19.89
N PHE A 722 -30.56 16.56 -20.14
CA PHE A 722 -30.20 16.18 -21.52
C PHE A 722 -31.42 15.92 -22.40
N LEU A 723 -32.46 15.31 -21.87
CA LEU A 723 -33.68 15.00 -22.62
C LEU A 723 -34.57 16.24 -22.85
N THR A 724 -34.34 17.33 -22.13
CA THR A 724 -35.01 18.63 -22.38
C THR A 724 -34.35 19.41 -23.51
N SER A 725 -33.09 19.09 -23.88
CA SER A 725 -32.37 19.74 -24.96
C SER A 725 -32.98 19.40 -26.32
N GLN A 726 -33.23 20.42 -27.14
CA GLN A 726 -33.77 20.23 -28.50
C GLN A 726 -32.80 19.49 -29.43
N GLU A 727 -31.51 19.68 -29.22
CA GLU A 727 -30.45 19.06 -30.03
C GLU A 727 -30.40 17.55 -29.89
N LEU A 728 -30.54 17.05 -28.68
CA LEU A 728 -30.59 15.62 -28.41
C LEU A 728 -31.86 14.95 -28.92
N THR A 729 -32.97 15.66 -28.98
CA THR A 729 -34.23 15.12 -29.55
C THR A 729 -34.11 14.78 -31.05
N LEU A 730 -33.12 15.38 -31.73
CA LEU A 730 -32.83 15.06 -33.14
C LEU A 730 -32.12 13.70 -33.29
N TYR A 731 -31.31 13.31 -32.32
CA TYR A 731 -30.50 12.09 -32.39
C TYR A 731 -31.10 10.87 -31.70
N MET A 732 -32.05 11.07 -30.79
CA MET A 732 -32.66 9.99 -30.02
C MET A 732 -34.16 9.81 -30.33
N SER A 733 -34.57 8.55 -30.52
CA SER A 733 -36.01 8.28 -30.68
C SER A 733 -36.76 8.49 -29.34
N ARG A 734 -37.95 9.09 -29.40
CA ARG A 734 -38.81 9.28 -28.21
C ARG A 734 -39.08 7.97 -27.42
N LYS A 735 -39.02 6.81 -28.10
CA LYS A 735 -39.17 5.51 -27.43
C LYS A 735 -38.00 5.20 -26.47
N ILE A 736 -36.79 5.53 -26.86
CA ILE A 736 -35.57 5.33 -26.04
C ILE A 736 -35.58 6.29 -24.87
N MET A 737 -35.87 7.57 -25.08
CA MET A 737 -36.00 8.58 -24.04
C MET A 737 -37.03 8.15 -22.97
N ASN A 738 -38.18 7.68 -23.39
CA ASN A 738 -39.20 7.16 -22.48
C ASN A 738 -38.72 5.97 -21.68
N LYS A 739 -37.94 5.08 -22.30
CA LYS A 739 -37.39 3.90 -21.61
C LYS A 739 -36.44 4.30 -20.46
N PHE A 740 -35.62 5.31 -20.64
CA PHE A 740 -34.70 5.78 -19.61
C PHE A 740 -35.45 6.43 -18.43
N LEU A 741 -36.40 7.29 -18.71
CA LEU A 741 -37.22 7.91 -17.67
C LEU A 741 -38.15 6.92 -16.96
N THR A 742 -38.66 5.91 -17.66
CA THR A 742 -39.48 4.86 -17.03
C THR A 742 -38.65 3.97 -16.12
N LEU A 743 -37.33 3.78 -16.37
CA LEU A 743 -36.41 3.13 -15.44
C LEU A 743 -36.37 3.87 -14.10
N GLY A 744 -36.26 5.19 -14.10
CA GLY A 744 -36.27 5.99 -12.88
C GLY A 744 -37.60 5.91 -12.11
N LEU A 745 -38.74 5.76 -12.79
CA LEU A 745 -40.04 5.61 -12.13
C LEU A 745 -40.18 4.31 -11.31
N HIS A 746 -39.36 3.33 -11.56
CA HIS A 746 -39.37 2.06 -10.83
C HIS A 746 -38.26 2.02 -9.74
N ASN A 747 -37.56 3.12 -9.55
CA ASN A 747 -36.51 3.22 -8.55
C ASN A 747 -37.07 3.13 -7.12
N THR A 748 -36.28 2.65 -6.20
CA THR A 748 -36.62 2.57 -4.78
C THR A 748 -36.74 3.96 -4.15
N SER A 749 -35.92 4.92 -4.57
CA SER A 749 -35.93 6.29 -4.08
C SER A 749 -37.16 7.06 -4.57
N GLN A 750 -37.83 7.75 -3.64
CA GLN A 750 -38.96 8.65 -3.95
C GLN A 750 -38.49 9.87 -4.75
N LEU A 751 -37.32 10.41 -4.43
CA LEU A 751 -36.77 11.57 -5.12
C LEU A 751 -36.44 11.25 -6.58
N VAL A 752 -35.82 10.10 -6.84
CA VAL A 752 -35.53 9.65 -8.21
C VAL A 752 -36.82 9.43 -9.00
N ARG A 753 -37.86 8.85 -8.39
CA ARG A 753 -39.19 8.71 -9.04
C ARG A 753 -39.81 10.06 -9.37
N ALA A 754 -39.71 11.04 -8.45
CA ALA A 754 -40.23 12.38 -8.66
C ALA A 754 -39.49 13.12 -9.79
N LEU A 755 -38.17 13.08 -9.80
CA LEU A 755 -37.33 13.66 -10.86
C LEU A 755 -37.60 13.02 -12.22
N SER A 756 -37.77 11.71 -12.27
CA SER A 756 -38.13 10.98 -13.48
C SER A 756 -39.51 11.39 -14.00
N LEU A 757 -40.44 11.64 -13.09
CA LEU A 757 -41.78 12.13 -13.41
C LEU A 757 -41.74 13.53 -14.01
N MET A 758 -40.91 14.40 -13.42
CA MET A 758 -40.68 15.75 -13.95
C MET A 758 -40.11 15.71 -15.36
N GLY A 759 -39.06 14.90 -15.59
CA GLY A 759 -38.47 14.69 -16.90
C GLY A 759 -39.51 14.16 -17.94
N LEU A 760 -40.29 13.18 -17.57
CA LEU A 760 -41.36 12.65 -18.42
C LEU A 760 -42.44 13.71 -18.75
N SER A 761 -42.76 14.57 -17.80
CA SER A 761 -43.73 15.66 -18.03
C SER A 761 -43.26 16.62 -19.12
N SER A 762 -41.95 16.83 -19.23
CA SER A 762 -41.36 17.71 -20.25
C SER A 762 -41.35 17.07 -21.64
N VAL A 763 -41.16 15.76 -21.72
CA VAL A 763 -40.95 15.03 -22.99
C VAL A 763 -42.26 14.49 -23.62
N LEU A 764 -43.30 14.25 -22.80
CA LEU A 764 -44.46 13.45 -23.22
C LEU A 764 -45.76 14.14 -22.96
N MET A 765 -46.21 14.94 -23.90
CA MET A 765 -47.55 15.56 -23.92
C MET A 765 -48.64 14.68 -24.65
N GLN A 766 -48.45 13.38 -24.74
CA GLN A 766 -49.46 12.50 -25.42
C GLN A 766 -50.53 11.98 -24.44
N PRO A 767 -51.82 11.98 -24.82
CA PRO A 767 -52.93 11.64 -23.91
C PRO A 767 -52.88 10.26 -23.27
N LYS A 768 -52.34 9.26 -23.99
CA LYS A 768 -52.26 7.87 -23.46
C LYS A 768 -51.22 7.72 -22.36
N LYS A 769 -50.17 8.56 -22.31
CA LYS A 769 -49.05 8.51 -21.37
C LYS A 769 -49.29 9.39 -20.15
N VAL A 770 -50.11 10.39 -20.26
CA VAL A 770 -50.55 11.22 -19.14
C VAL A 770 -51.20 10.43 -18.01
N ARG A 771 -51.85 9.30 -18.34
CA ARG A 771 -52.49 8.42 -17.37
C ARG A 771 -51.48 7.77 -16.43
N LEU A 772 -50.31 7.37 -16.94
CA LEU A 772 -49.18 6.82 -16.12
C LEU A 772 -48.60 7.89 -15.20
N LEU A 773 -48.40 9.11 -15.71
CA LEU A 773 -47.89 10.25 -14.93
C LEU A 773 -48.83 10.53 -13.74
N ARG A 774 -50.15 10.57 -13.96
CA ARG A 774 -51.15 10.79 -12.92
C ARG A 774 -51.10 9.76 -11.81
N THR A 775 -50.99 8.48 -12.16
CA THR A 775 -50.94 7.38 -11.19
C THR A 775 -49.68 7.41 -10.35
N ARG A 776 -48.54 7.69 -10.96
CA ARG A 776 -47.23 7.77 -10.26
C ARG A 776 -47.14 9.01 -9.38
N MET A 777 -47.65 10.14 -9.85
CA MET A 777 -47.70 11.37 -9.03
C MET A 777 -48.60 11.20 -7.79
N LEU A 778 -49.74 10.54 -7.94
CA LEU A 778 -50.60 10.24 -6.80
C LEU A 778 -49.89 9.37 -5.77
N GLY A 779 -49.22 8.31 -6.21
CA GLY A 779 -48.43 7.44 -5.29
C GLY A 779 -47.31 8.17 -4.58
N LEU A 780 -46.66 9.17 -5.20
CA LEU A 780 -45.67 10.02 -4.54
C LEU A 780 -46.32 10.89 -3.44
N VAL A 781 -47.45 11.53 -3.71
CA VAL A 781 -48.13 12.38 -2.72
C VAL A 781 -48.71 11.57 -1.56
N GLU A 782 -49.24 10.38 -1.83
CA GLU A 782 -49.67 9.45 -0.78
C GLU A 782 -48.53 9.04 0.16
N SER A 783 -47.30 8.98 -0.37
CA SER A 783 -46.13 8.67 0.46
C SER A 783 -45.67 9.82 1.35
N PHE A 784 -46.08 11.07 1.14
CA PHE A 784 -45.74 12.23 1.99
C PHE A 784 -46.20 12.09 3.43
N GLN A 785 -47.17 11.26 3.70
CA GLN A 785 -47.67 10.99 5.05
C GLN A 785 -46.83 9.98 5.86
N LYS A 786 -45.87 9.31 5.19
CA LYS A 786 -45.02 8.31 5.82
C LYS A 786 -43.89 9.02 6.60
N PRO A 787 -43.63 8.64 7.87
CA PRO A 787 -42.59 9.29 8.71
C PRO A 787 -41.18 9.07 8.19
N GLU A 788 -40.98 8.09 7.30
CA GLU A 788 -39.66 7.74 6.76
C GLU A 788 -39.29 8.53 5.48
N THR A 789 -40.12 9.50 5.07
CA THR A 789 -39.87 10.24 3.82
C THR A 789 -38.73 11.24 4.01
N LYS A 790 -37.58 10.94 3.41
CA LYS A 790 -36.47 11.88 3.36
C LYS A 790 -36.75 13.00 2.38
N ASP A 791 -36.29 14.20 2.70
CA ASP A 791 -36.41 15.42 1.85
C ASP A 791 -37.82 15.69 1.29
N LEU A 792 -38.80 15.72 2.18
CA LEU A 792 -40.21 15.93 1.81
C LEU A 792 -40.42 17.27 1.10
N LEU A 793 -39.66 18.31 1.46
CA LEU A 793 -39.76 19.64 0.85
C LEU A 793 -39.31 19.61 -0.62
N GLY A 794 -38.15 19.02 -0.92
CA GLY A 794 -37.66 18.88 -2.30
C GLY A 794 -38.62 18.05 -3.17
N LEU A 795 -39.24 17.02 -2.60
CA LEU A 795 -40.28 16.24 -3.29
C LEU A 795 -41.52 17.07 -3.60
N MET A 796 -41.97 17.93 -2.68
CA MET A 796 -43.08 18.83 -2.92
C MET A 796 -42.82 19.83 -4.04
N GLU A 797 -41.62 20.41 -4.06
CA GLU A 797 -41.21 21.33 -5.11
C GLU A 797 -41.19 20.66 -6.49
N ILE A 798 -40.62 19.46 -6.59
CA ILE A 798 -40.58 18.69 -7.84
C ILE A 798 -42.00 18.34 -8.31
N VAL A 799 -42.89 17.96 -7.40
CA VAL A 799 -44.28 17.68 -7.74
C VAL A 799 -44.99 18.96 -8.22
N GLY A 800 -44.69 20.11 -7.59
CA GLY A 800 -45.24 21.43 -8.02
C GLY A 800 -44.78 21.78 -9.43
N ASP A 801 -43.50 21.64 -9.72
CA ASP A 801 -42.97 21.86 -11.08
C ASP A 801 -43.59 20.90 -12.11
N THR A 802 -43.81 19.66 -11.74
CA THR A 802 -44.44 18.65 -12.59
C THR A 802 -45.89 19.06 -12.89
N LEU A 803 -46.62 19.54 -11.91
CA LEU A 803 -48.00 20.03 -12.07
C LEU A 803 -48.06 21.25 -13.03
N HIS A 804 -47.16 22.18 -12.87
CA HIS A 804 -47.05 23.36 -13.78
C HIS A 804 -46.78 22.92 -15.21
N ARG A 805 -45.87 21.99 -15.43
CA ARG A 805 -45.54 21.47 -16.78
C ARG A 805 -46.68 20.66 -17.41
N MET A 806 -47.45 19.90 -16.63
CA MET A 806 -48.58 19.13 -17.09
C MET A 806 -49.79 19.99 -17.44
N GLY A 807 -49.90 21.16 -16.81
CA GLY A 807 -51.02 22.10 -17.04
C GLY A 807 -52.40 21.57 -16.68
N PRO A 808 -53.47 22.35 -16.96
CA PRO A 808 -54.84 22.02 -16.54
C PRO A 808 -55.39 20.72 -17.11
N GLN A 809 -54.98 20.34 -18.31
CA GLN A 809 -55.44 19.12 -18.94
C GLN A 809 -54.72 17.85 -18.46
N GLY A 810 -53.53 17.97 -17.88
CA GLY A 810 -52.70 16.86 -17.50
C GLY A 810 -53.09 16.17 -16.19
N ILE A 811 -53.59 16.91 -15.20
CA ILE A 811 -53.83 16.40 -13.85
C ILE A 811 -55.10 15.56 -13.72
N GLY A 812 -56.20 15.98 -14.31
CA GLY A 812 -57.45 15.24 -14.33
C GLY A 812 -58.01 14.91 -12.92
N ALA A 813 -58.59 13.74 -12.79
CA ALA A 813 -59.25 13.27 -11.55
C ALA A 813 -58.26 13.15 -10.34
N CYS A 814 -56.95 13.10 -10.59
CA CYS A 814 -55.97 13.03 -9.52
C CYS A 814 -55.94 14.29 -8.66
N SER A 815 -56.36 15.44 -9.20
CA SER A 815 -56.44 16.70 -8.46
C SER A 815 -57.26 16.60 -7.18
N LEU A 816 -58.36 15.85 -7.18
CA LEU A 816 -59.23 15.68 -6.01
C LEU A 816 -58.53 14.89 -4.90
N LYS A 817 -57.86 13.80 -5.25
CA LYS A 817 -57.10 12.99 -4.30
C LYS A 817 -55.91 13.76 -3.76
N LEU A 818 -55.13 14.46 -4.63
CA LEU A 818 -54.02 15.29 -4.26
C LEU A 818 -54.44 16.41 -3.28
N ALA A 819 -55.54 17.12 -3.58
CA ALA A 819 -56.07 18.15 -2.71
C ALA A 819 -56.41 17.61 -1.30
N ARG A 820 -56.97 16.40 -1.21
CA ARG A 820 -57.29 15.73 0.05
C ARG A 820 -56.04 15.40 0.88
N HIS A 821 -55.04 14.78 0.25
CA HIS A 821 -53.81 14.38 0.92
C HIS A 821 -52.99 15.60 1.39
N LEU A 822 -52.85 16.62 0.55
CA LEU A 822 -52.08 17.80 0.87
C LEU A 822 -52.70 18.62 2.04
N ARG A 823 -54.05 18.67 2.11
CA ARG A 823 -54.74 19.36 3.20
C ARG A 823 -54.40 18.77 4.59
N GLN A 824 -54.15 17.43 4.66
CA GLN A 824 -53.76 16.79 5.92
C GLN A 824 -52.37 17.21 6.42
N LEU A 825 -51.52 17.78 5.56
CA LEU A 825 -50.19 18.28 5.93
C LEU A 825 -50.15 19.73 6.30
N PHE A 826 -51.29 20.46 6.33
CA PHE A 826 -51.35 21.86 6.76
C PHE A 826 -50.99 22.03 8.23
N GLU A 827 -51.25 21.01 9.04
CA GLU A 827 -50.95 20.99 10.47
C GLU A 827 -49.63 20.30 10.81
N ASN A 828 -48.71 20.15 9.85
CA ASN A 828 -47.46 19.53 10.13
C ASN A 828 -46.60 20.39 11.06
N GLU A 829 -45.87 19.77 12.00
CA GLU A 829 -45.04 20.47 12.96
C GLU A 829 -43.90 21.26 12.30
N GLN A 830 -43.33 20.73 11.20
CA GLN A 830 -42.29 21.40 10.45
C GLN A 830 -42.86 22.54 9.60
N GLU A 831 -42.44 23.78 9.81
CA GLU A 831 -42.90 24.98 9.11
C GLU A 831 -42.67 24.89 7.60
N ALA A 832 -41.54 24.35 7.20
CA ALA A 832 -41.17 24.18 5.77
C ALA A 832 -42.14 23.22 5.06
N VAL A 833 -42.50 22.10 5.70
CA VAL A 833 -43.42 21.08 5.17
C VAL A 833 -44.85 21.66 5.11
N ARG A 834 -45.26 22.37 6.16
CA ARG A 834 -46.56 23.08 6.26
C ARG A 834 -46.72 24.05 5.09
N GLY A 835 -45.74 24.92 4.91
CA GLY A 835 -45.72 25.91 3.83
C GLY A 835 -45.62 25.29 2.45
N GLY A 836 -44.82 24.21 2.28
CA GLY A 836 -44.71 23.45 1.01
C GLY A 836 -46.06 22.83 0.62
N ALA A 837 -46.73 22.18 1.55
CA ALA A 837 -48.03 21.54 1.32
C ALA A 837 -49.12 22.58 0.95
N ILE A 838 -49.15 23.75 1.64
CA ILE A 838 -50.09 24.82 1.33
C ILE A 838 -49.85 25.35 -0.09
N LEU A 839 -48.60 25.61 -0.47
CA LEU A 839 -48.26 26.09 -1.82
C LEU A 839 -48.65 25.08 -2.89
N LEU A 840 -48.25 23.83 -2.71
CA LEU A 840 -48.55 22.76 -3.63
C LEU A 840 -50.07 22.49 -3.77
N TYR A 841 -50.80 22.65 -2.66
CA TYR A 841 -52.26 22.60 -2.70
C TYR A 841 -52.82 23.73 -3.59
N GLY A 842 -52.30 24.94 -3.48
CA GLY A 842 -52.65 26.06 -4.32
C GLY A 842 -52.41 25.79 -5.82
N ASP A 843 -51.29 25.10 -6.12
CA ASP A 843 -50.98 24.70 -7.51
C ASP A 843 -51.98 23.64 -8.03
N VAL A 844 -52.37 22.70 -7.20
CA VAL A 844 -53.44 21.71 -7.57
C VAL A 844 -54.79 22.38 -7.82
N ILE A 845 -55.17 23.32 -6.96
CA ILE A 845 -56.42 24.10 -7.13
C ILE A 845 -56.40 24.89 -8.44
N TYR A 846 -55.29 25.52 -8.77
CA TYR A 846 -55.13 26.31 -9.98
C TYR A 846 -55.10 25.45 -11.24
N SER A 847 -54.40 24.29 -11.19
CA SER A 847 -54.13 23.41 -12.31
C SER A 847 -55.17 22.31 -12.53
N GLY A 848 -56.23 22.20 -11.71
CA GLY A 848 -57.16 21.08 -11.72
C GLY A 848 -58.09 20.93 -12.95
N GLY A 849 -58.18 21.95 -13.83
CA GLY A 849 -58.89 21.89 -15.08
C GLY A 849 -60.43 22.05 -14.96
N ARG A 850 -61.05 22.51 -16.06
CA ARG A 850 -62.51 22.87 -16.09
C ARG A 850 -63.45 21.69 -15.72
N LYS A 851 -63.11 20.46 -16.10
CA LYS A 851 -63.97 19.27 -15.85
C LYS A 851 -64.14 18.95 -14.36
N TYR A 852 -63.16 19.26 -13.55
CA TYR A 852 -63.15 18.95 -12.10
C TYR A 852 -63.33 20.18 -11.23
N GLN A 853 -63.61 21.33 -11.85
CA GLN A 853 -63.75 22.64 -11.19
C GLN A 853 -64.79 22.62 -10.10
N GLN A 854 -65.97 22.06 -10.34
CA GLN A 854 -67.07 22.00 -9.34
C GLN A 854 -66.66 21.14 -8.12
N ALA A 855 -66.00 20.00 -8.33
CA ALA A 855 -65.55 19.14 -7.24
C ALA A 855 -64.39 19.79 -6.47
N LEU A 856 -63.47 20.49 -7.17
CA LEU A 856 -62.38 21.24 -6.55
C LEU A 856 -62.86 22.46 -5.77
N GLN A 857 -63.99 23.09 -6.16
CA GLN A 857 -64.63 24.14 -5.36
C GLN A 857 -65.02 23.65 -3.98
N GLY A 858 -65.53 22.39 -3.86
CA GLY A 858 -65.78 21.79 -2.56
C GLY A 858 -64.53 21.64 -1.70
N HIS A 859 -63.40 21.22 -2.30
CA HIS A 859 -62.12 21.12 -1.58
C HIS A 859 -61.57 22.51 -1.22
N ALA A 860 -61.62 23.47 -2.15
CA ALA A 860 -61.21 24.86 -1.85
C ALA A 860 -62.03 25.47 -0.71
N PHE A 861 -63.34 25.28 -0.72
CA PHE A 861 -64.23 25.75 0.33
C PHE A 861 -63.87 25.14 1.70
N GLN A 862 -63.63 23.84 1.76
CA GLN A 862 -63.22 23.15 3.00
C GLN A 862 -61.85 23.57 3.54
N SER A 863 -61.05 24.24 2.73
CA SER A 863 -59.70 24.69 3.12
C SER A 863 -59.62 26.18 3.44
N LEU A 864 -60.72 26.90 3.32
CA LEU A 864 -60.72 28.35 3.53
C LEU A 864 -60.39 28.74 4.97
N VAL A 865 -60.97 28.08 5.98
CA VAL A 865 -60.73 28.35 7.39
C VAL A 865 -59.31 27.94 7.79
N PRO A 866 -58.79 26.73 7.46
CA PRO A 866 -57.39 26.38 7.66
C PRO A 866 -56.44 27.40 7.07
N LEU A 867 -56.66 27.82 5.82
CA LEU A 867 -55.81 28.80 5.14
C LEU A 867 -55.92 30.20 5.82
N LEU A 868 -57.13 30.60 6.29
CA LEU A 868 -57.28 31.86 7.04
C LEU A 868 -56.45 31.85 8.30
N PHE A 869 -56.42 30.76 9.04
CA PHE A 869 -55.65 30.64 10.27
C PHE A 869 -54.16 30.67 10.03
N HIS A 870 -53.64 30.04 8.96
CA HIS A 870 -52.23 30.11 8.61
C HIS A 870 -51.79 31.48 8.05
N LEU A 871 -52.68 32.45 7.86
CA LEU A 871 -52.29 33.86 7.67
C LEU A 871 -51.70 34.46 8.95
N ALA A 872 -52.02 33.88 10.11
CA ALA A 872 -51.45 34.23 11.40
C ALA A 872 -50.33 33.26 11.87
N ASP A 873 -49.79 32.42 11.00
CA ASP A 873 -48.67 31.50 11.30
C ASP A 873 -47.43 32.26 11.78
N THR A 874 -46.69 31.66 12.65
CA THR A 874 -45.44 32.23 13.20
C THR A 874 -44.35 32.39 12.13
N CYS A 875 -44.34 31.60 11.11
CA CYS A 875 -43.37 31.61 10.03
C CYS A 875 -43.80 32.54 8.86
N PRO A 876 -43.09 33.63 8.56
CA PRO A 876 -43.43 34.55 7.48
C PRO A 876 -43.50 33.92 6.08
N GLN A 877 -42.74 32.82 5.85
CA GLN A 877 -42.76 32.10 4.60
C GLN A 877 -44.06 31.33 4.43
N VAL A 878 -44.56 30.71 5.51
CA VAL A 878 -45.86 30.03 5.48
C VAL A 878 -46.97 31.03 5.20
N VAL A 879 -46.94 32.17 5.83
CA VAL A 879 -47.91 33.26 5.62
C VAL A 879 -47.91 33.68 4.14
N THR A 880 -46.77 33.90 3.53
CA THR A 880 -46.66 34.31 2.13
C THR A 880 -47.23 33.26 1.20
N LYS A 881 -46.91 31.99 1.41
CA LYS A 881 -47.45 30.88 0.62
C LYS A 881 -48.94 30.72 0.80
N THR A 882 -49.44 30.92 2.03
CA THR A 882 -50.89 30.89 2.37
C THR A 882 -51.65 31.99 1.67
N LYS A 883 -51.14 33.21 1.60
CA LYS A 883 -51.76 34.33 0.89
C LYS A 883 -51.99 33.98 -0.58
N SER A 884 -51.00 33.43 -1.26
CA SER A 884 -51.10 33.01 -2.66
C SER A 884 -52.16 31.92 -2.83
N THR A 885 -52.17 30.91 -1.98
CA THR A 885 -53.08 29.79 -2.05
C THR A 885 -54.53 30.19 -1.71
N PHE A 886 -54.72 31.03 -0.72
CA PHE A 886 -56.03 31.57 -0.36
C PHE A 886 -56.65 32.35 -1.54
N LEU A 887 -55.86 33.21 -2.20
CA LEU A 887 -56.33 33.92 -3.40
C LEU A 887 -56.74 32.97 -4.55
N ARG A 888 -55.97 31.91 -4.77
CA ARG A 888 -56.34 30.88 -5.78
C ARG A 888 -57.65 30.17 -5.45
N CYS A 889 -57.90 29.88 -4.17
CA CYS A 889 -59.18 29.31 -3.71
C CYS A 889 -60.32 30.29 -3.95
N ALA A 890 -60.17 31.55 -3.62
CA ALA A 890 -61.17 32.61 -3.84
C ALA A 890 -61.48 32.80 -5.32
N ILE A 891 -60.48 32.75 -6.20
CA ILE A 891 -60.69 32.81 -7.66
C ILE A 891 -61.51 31.60 -8.14
N LEU A 892 -61.14 30.38 -7.67
CA LEU A 892 -61.88 29.14 -8.06
C LEU A 892 -63.33 29.20 -7.56
N LEU A 893 -63.60 29.76 -6.37
CA LEU A 893 -64.92 29.95 -5.79
C LEU A 893 -65.72 31.09 -6.44
N LYS A 894 -65.06 31.84 -7.41
CA LYS A 894 -65.66 32.97 -8.12
C LYS A 894 -66.16 34.11 -7.22
N TRP A 895 -65.45 34.42 -6.12
CA TRP A 895 -65.86 35.51 -5.24
C TRP A 895 -65.83 36.85 -5.96
N GLU A 896 -66.92 37.64 -5.77
CA GLU A 896 -67.08 38.94 -6.42
C GLU A 896 -66.04 39.97 -5.97
N PHE A 897 -65.64 39.94 -4.73
CA PHE A 897 -64.73 40.88 -4.07
C PHE A 897 -63.27 40.50 -4.28
N ARG A 898 -62.92 39.67 -5.23
CA ARG A 898 -61.53 39.21 -5.39
C ARG A 898 -60.50 40.29 -5.55
N LYS A 899 -60.83 41.48 -6.09
CA LYS A 899 -59.88 42.59 -6.21
C LYS A 899 -59.60 43.21 -4.85
N GLN A 900 -60.59 43.38 -4.00
CA GLN A 900 -60.46 43.86 -2.65
C GLN A 900 -59.71 42.84 -1.81
N LEU A 901 -60.08 41.59 -1.91
CA LEU A 901 -59.37 40.48 -1.26
C LEU A 901 -57.87 40.44 -1.68
N PHE A 902 -57.58 40.62 -2.97
CA PHE A 902 -56.21 40.69 -3.46
C PHE A 902 -55.44 41.83 -2.76
N SER A 903 -55.99 43.01 -2.70
CA SER A 903 -55.39 44.17 -2.04
C SER A 903 -55.13 43.90 -0.55
N LYS A 904 -56.08 43.27 0.17
CA LYS A 904 -55.93 42.90 1.57
C LYS A 904 -54.89 41.81 1.80
N LEU A 905 -54.82 40.79 0.96
CA LEU A 905 -53.80 39.75 1.03
C LEU A 905 -52.41 40.27 0.66
N ALA A 906 -52.30 41.13 -0.35
CA ALA A 906 -51.02 41.65 -0.79
C ALA A 906 -50.43 42.68 0.17
N TRP A 907 -51.26 43.62 0.67
CA TRP A 907 -50.78 44.81 1.42
C TRP A 907 -51.23 44.83 2.89
N GLY A 908 -52.23 44.01 3.24
CA GLY A 908 -52.75 43.99 4.57
C GLY A 908 -51.79 43.33 5.57
N ARG A 909 -51.69 43.91 6.77
CA ARG A 909 -50.90 43.36 7.90
C ARG A 909 -51.68 43.44 9.18
N GLY A 910 -51.52 42.41 10.03
CA GLY A 910 -52.08 42.39 11.38
C GLY A 910 -53.60 42.12 11.46
N PRO A 911 -54.21 42.26 12.64
CA PRO A 911 -55.58 41.82 12.96
C PRO A 911 -56.65 42.46 12.11
N SER A 912 -56.50 43.68 11.63
CA SER A 912 -57.46 44.35 10.74
C SER A 912 -57.58 43.66 9.38
N ALA A 913 -56.44 43.18 8.82
CA ALA A 913 -56.49 42.47 7.54
C ALA A 913 -57.14 41.11 7.68
N GLU A 914 -56.92 40.41 8.79
CA GLU A 914 -57.59 39.12 9.09
C GLU A 914 -59.10 39.31 9.22
N SER A 915 -59.56 40.38 9.92
CA SER A 915 -60.98 40.72 10.04
C SER A 915 -61.63 41.05 8.70
N ASP A 916 -60.93 41.84 7.87
CA ASP A 916 -61.40 42.20 6.51
C ASP A 916 -61.56 40.97 5.60
N ILE A 917 -60.58 40.03 5.67
CA ILE A 917 -60.61 38.78 4.95
C ILE A 917 -61.75 37.89 5.44
N PHE A 918 -61.95 37.83 6.77
CA PHE A 918 -63.08 37.14 7.37
C PHE A 918 -64.41 37.68 6.84
N MET A 919 -64.60 39.00 6.84
CA MET A 919 -65.82 39.65 6.29
C MET A 919 -66.01 39.28 4.82
N CYS A 920 -64.98 39.40 3.98
CA CYS A 920 -65.08 38.99 2.56
C CYS A 920 -65.50 37.52 2.42
N MET A 921 -65.03 36.64 3.33
CA MET A 921 -65.33 35.21 3.31
C MET A 921 -66.79 34.97 3.67
N MET A 922 -67.27 35.65 4.71
CA MET A 922 -68.65 35.49 5.18
C MET A 922 -69.65 36.11 4.21
N GLU A 923 -69.37 37.29 3.65
CA GLU A 923 -70.21 37.95 2.66
C GLU A 923 -70.34 37.10 1.37
N SER A 924 -69.24 36.52 0.94
CA SER A 924 -69.21 35.66 -0.26
C SER A 924 -69.98 34.31 -0.06
N ASN A 925 -70.16 33.87 1.20
CA ASN A 925 -70.75 32.54 1.50
C ASN A 925 -71.65 32.62 2.73
N PHE A 926 -72.55 33.61 2.79
CA PHE A 926 -73.43 33.90 3.90
C PHE A 926 -74.24 32.68 4.45
N GLY A 927 -74.78 31.83 3.61
CA GLY A 927 -75.54 30.63 4.01
C GLY A 927 -74.65 29.46 4.50
N SER A 928 -73.32 29.59 4.51
CA SER A 928 -72.40 28.49 4.82
C SER A 928 -71.64 28.74 6.15
N CYS A 929 -72.02 29.70 6.99
CA CYS A 929 -71.41 30.03 8.28
C CYS A 929 -71.24 28.80 9.22
N HIS A 930 -72.26 27.89 9.24
CA HIS A 930 -72.22 26.66 10.01
C HIS A 930 -71.09 25.74 9.56
N GLN A 931 -70.76 25.69 8.29
CA GLN A 931 -69.64 24.90 7.80
C GLN A 931 -68.27 25.50 8.18
N PHE A 932 -68.17 26.81 8.20
CA PHE A 932 -66.99 27.49 8.72
C PHE A 932 -66.77 27.28 10.20
N LEU A 933 -67.82 27.28 11.00
CA LEU A 933 -67.79 26.92 12.42
C LEU A 933 -67.23 25.50 12.60
N LEU A 934 -67.69 24.56 11.83
CA LEU A 934 -67.21 23.17 11.86
C LEU A 934 -65.75 23.02 11.38
N GLN A 935 -65.32 23.78 10.40
CA GLN A 935 -63.95 23.80 9.98
C GLN A 935 -63.01 24.41 11.05
N ALA A 936 -63.45 25.40 11.80
CA ALA A 936 -62.70 26.07 12.83
C ALA A 936 -62.60 25.29 14.16
N SER A 937 -63.63 24.49 14.48
CA SER A 937 -63.75 23.81 15.76
C SER A 937 -62.59 22.87 16.11
N PRO A 938 -61.96 22.10 15.19
CA PRO A 938 -60.79 21.28 15.50
C PRO A 938 -59.57 22.09 16.00
N TYR A 939 -59.43 23.37 15.55
CA TYR A 939 -58.30 24.22 15.94
C TYR A 939 -58.40 24.75 17.39
N LEU A 940 -59.52 24.59 18.05
CA LEU A 940 -59.62 24.85 19.49
C LEU A 940 -58.70 23.95 20.33
N HIS A 941 -58.27 22.83 19.73
CA HIS A 941 -57.33 21.88 20.36
C HIS A 941 -55.97 21.93 19.74
N SER A 942 -55.65 22.87 18.85
CA SER A 942 -54.35 23.01 18.21
C SER A 942 -53.23 23.16 19.27
N PRO A 943 -52.09 22.49 19.13
CA PRO A 943 -50.96 22.69 19.99
C PRO A 943 -50.31 24.09 19.74
N ASP A 944 -50.50 24.66 18.55
CA ASP A 944 -50.05 26.03 18.27
C ASP A 944 -50.98 27.06 18.94
N ARG A 945 -50.41 27.86 19.85
CA ARG A 945 -51.11 28.88 20.59
C ARG A 945 -51.74 29.96 19.70
N ASN A 946 -51.07 30.36 18.63
CA ASN A 946 -51.52 31.38 17.73
C ASN A 946 -52.72 30.92 16.91
N LEU A 947 -52.62 29.73 16.33
CA LEU A 947 -53.76 29.09 15.60
C LEU A 947 -54.95 28.91 16.52
N LYS A 948 -54.73 28.44 17.73
CA LYS A 948 -55.79 28.26 18.72
C LYS A 948 -56.50 29.59 19.10
N LEU A 949 -55.74 30.65 19.35
CA LEU A 949 -56.28 31.97 19.64
C LEU A 949 -57.05 32.58 18.45
N THR A 950 -56.53 32.38 17.25
CA THR A 950 -57.19 32.79 16.00
C THR A 950 -58.49 32.04 15.79
N ALA A 951 -58.51 30.74 16.05
CA ALA A 951 -59.75 29.94 16.00
C ALA A 951 -60.79 30.39 17.02
N MET A 952 -60.39 30.69 18.24
CA MET A 952 -61.29 31.25 19.27
C MET A 952 -61.88 32.59 18.86
N LYS A 953 -61.09 33.51 18.32
CA LYS A 953 -61.58 34.78 17.79
C LYS A 953 -62.58 34.60 16.69
N PHE A 954 -62.24 33.71 15.71
CA PHE A 954 -63.08 33.42 14.58
C PHE A 954 -64.41 32.77 14.97
N ILE A 955 -64.39 31.77 15.85
CA ILE A 955 -65.61 31.11 16.36
C ILE A 955 -66.44 32.09 17.18
N GLY A 956 -65.78 32.91 18.01
CA GLY A 956 -66.50 33.97 18.80
C GLY A 956 -67.22 34.94 17.90
N GLY A 957 -66.56 35.43 16.84
CA GLY A 957 -67.23 36.33 15.87
C GLY A 957 -68.39 35.64 15.15
N ILE A 958 -68.30 34.36 14.83
CA ILE A 958 -69.46 33.64 14.24
C ILE A 958 -70.60 33.49 15.25
N LEU A 959 -70.31 33.19 16.48
CA LEU A 959 -71.32 33.05 17.52
C LEU A 959 -71.99 34.37 17.88
N GLU A 960 -71.26 35.50 17.86
CA GLU A 960 -71.82 36.84 18.11
C GLU A 960 -72.58 37.38 16.91
N ASP A 961 -72.01 37.43 15.75
CA ASP A 961 -72.51 38.12 14.55
C ASP A 961 -73.45 37.33 13.70
N TYR A 962 -73.35 35.99 13.71
CA TYR A 962 -74.09 35.08 12.82
C TYR A 962 -74.93 34.02 13.58
N PHE A 963 -75.24 34.25 14.85
CA PHE A 963 -76.01 33.35 15.70
C PHE A 963 -77.33 32.92 15.03
N THR A 964 -78.09 33.86 14.49
CA THR A 964 -79.37 33.60 13.81
C THR A 964 -79.18 32.66 12.61
N ASN A 965 -78.14 32.84 11.85
CA ASN A 965 -77.82 31.98 10.69
C ASN A 965 -77.49 30.56 11.14
N LEU A 966 -76.74 30.42 12.28
CA LEU A 966 -76.44 29.10 12.84
C LEU A 966 -77.70 28.36 13.23
N CYS A 967 -78.71 29.05 13.83
CA CYS A 967 -80.01 28.46 14.17
C CYS A 967 -80.73 27.87 12.97
N PHE A 968 -80.63 28.50 11.80
CA PHE A 968 -81.32 28.03 10.57
C PHE A 968 -80.56 26.95 9.79
N TYR A 969 -79.26 26.97 9.79
CA TYR A 969 -78.48 26.14 8.88
C TYR A 969 -77.70 25.01 9.56
N LEU A 970 -77.42 25.08 10.87
CA LEU A 970 -76.66 24.07 11.60
C LEU A 970 -77.56 22.83 11.89
N LYS A 971 -77.07 21.67 11.61
CA LYS A 971 -77.81 20.42 11.87
C LYS A 971 -77.51 19.89 13.30
N LYS A 972 -78.49 19.17 13.88
CA LYS A 972 -78.42 18.59 15.23
C LYS A 972 -77.17 17.73 15.45
N GLY A 973 -76.75 16.94 14.43
CA GLY A 973 -75.50 16.15 14.50
C GLY A 973 -74.23 16.98 14.48
N GLU A 974 -74.21 18.03 13.67
CA GLU A 974 -73.11 19.03 13.60
C GLU A 974 -72.97 19.83 14.90
N MET A 975 -74.09 20.20 15.52
CA MET A 975 -74.11 20.87 16.80
C MET A 975 -73.53 19.99 17.92
N LYS A 976 -73.86 18.70 17.97
CA LYS A 976 -73.26 17.73 18.92
C LYS A 976 -71.74 17.65 18.78
N LEU A 977 -71.27 17.61 17.56
CA LEU A 977 -69.84 17.54 17.28
C LEU A 977 -69.13 18.84 17.80
N PHE A 978 -69.69 19.98 17.48
CA PHE A 978 -69.16 21.27 17.94
C PHE A 978 -69.21 21.36 19.45
N GLN A 979 -70.33 21.00 20.10
CA GLN A 979 -70.49 21.02 21.52
C GLN A 979 -69.45 20.12 22.22
N THR A 980 -69.20 18.92 21.74
CA THR A 980 -68.22 18.02 22.29
C THR A 980 -66.82 18.68 22.31
N GLN A 981 -66.43 19.29 21.21
CA GLN A 981 -65.12 19.97 21.08
C GLN A 981 -65.08 21.24 21.95
N PHE A 982 -66.16 21.96 22.07
CA PHE A 982 -66.25 23.17 22.94
C PHE A 982 -66.15 22.83 24.44
N GLU A 983 -66.79 21.74 24.89
CA GLU A 983 -66.79 21.31 26.28
C GLU A 983 -65.41 20.91 26.80
N VAL A 984 -64.53 20.36 25.94
CA VAL A 984 -63.16 20.03 26.31
C VAL A 984 -62.35 21.24 26.74
N LEU A 985 -62.72 22.45 26.27
CA LEU A 985 -62.02 23.69 26.67
C LEU A 985 -62.20 24.00 28.16
N LYS A 986 -63.22 23.47 28.81
CA LYS A 986 -63.43 23.59 30.28
C LYS A 986 -62.29 23.01 31.07
N GLN A 987 -61.68 21.88 30.59
CA GLN A 987 -60.68 21.15 31.34
C GLN A 987 -59.25 21.56 30.97
N GLN A 988 -59.06 22.45 30.00
CA GLN A 988 -57.73 22.88 29.58
C GLN A 988 -57.10 23.80 30.60
N GLN A 989 -55.76 23.67 30.77
CA GLN A 989 -55.00 24.49 31.74
C GLN A 989 -54.87 25.97 31.30
N ASP A 990 -55.00 26.25 30.00
CA ASP A 990 -54.84 27.58 29.44
C ASP A 990 -55.94 28.57 29.89
N SER A 991 -55.56 29.70 30.40
CA SER A 991 -56.44 30.76 30.87
C SER A 991 -57.32 31.35 29.78
N ALA A 992 -56.80 31.41 28.53
CA ALA A 992 -57.52 31.93 27.35
C ALA A 992 -58.66 30.98 26.95
N SER A 993 -58.42 29.66 26.93
CA SER A 993 -59.42 28.64 26.62
C SER A 993 -60.56 28.66 27.65
N ARG A 994 -60.25 28.74 28.96
CA ARG A 994 -61.24 28.83 30.02
C ARG A 994 -62.04 30.12 29.98
N ARG A 995 -61.42 31.24 29.58
CA ARG A 995 -62.07 32.52 29.40
C ARG A 995 -63.02 32.47 28.23
N PHE A 996 -62.58 31.93 27.11
CA PHE A 996 -63.38 31.75 25.93
C PHE A 996 -64.61 30.85 26.22
N TYR A 997 -64.40 29.69 26.85
CA TYR A 997 -65.47 28.78 27.27
C TYR A 997 -66.54 29.51 28.10
N ARG A 998 -66.16 30.25 29.15
CA ARG A 998 -67.12 31.01 30.03
C ARG A 998 -67.85 32.05 29.21
N ARG A 999 -67.23 32.78 28.35
CA ARG A 999 -67.83 33.83 27.53
C ARG A 999 -68.94 33.30 26.60
N PHE A 1000 -68.73 32.22 25.99
CA PHE A 1000 -69.62 31.69 24.92
C PHE A 1000 -70.45 30.46 25.36
N LEU A 1001 -70.44 30.11 26.64
CA LEU A 1001 -71.18 28.97 27.14
C LEU A 1001 -72.66 29.13 26.94
N GLN A 1002 -73.20 30.36 27.24
CA GLN A 1002 -74.61 30.65 27.15
C GLN A 1002 -75.09 30.53 25.67
N GLU A 1003 -74.42 31.14 24.77
CA GLU A 1003 -74.75 31.08 23.32
C GLU A 1003 -74.73 29.64 22.80
N VAL A 1004 -73.75 28.85 23.17
CA VAL A 1004 -73.66 27.44 22.77
C VAL A 1004 -74.81 26.58 23.35
N VAL A 1005 -75.16 26.83 24.61
CA VAL A 1005 -76.34 26.18 25.28
C VAL A 1005 -77.65 26.61 24.62
N GLU A 1006 -77.85 27.90 24.34
CA GLU A 1006 -79.03 28.40 23.64
C GLU A 1006 -79.15 27.86 22.25
N LEU A 1007 -78.06 27.82 21.48
CA LEU A 1007 -78.02 27.21 20.14
C LEU A 1007 -78.38 25.70 20.18
N SER A 1008 -77.83 24.97 21.17
CA SER A 1008 -78.16 23.57 21.38
C SER A 1008 -79.64 23.33 21.73
N ARG A 1009 -80.26 24.17 22.58
CA ARG A 1009 -81.67 24.12 22.91
C ARG A 1009 -82.55 24.41 21.70
N PHE A 1010 -82.22 25.44 20.92
CA PHE A 1010 -82.97 25.82 19.72
C PHE A 1010 -82.97 24.69 18.69
N LEU A 1011 -81.88 24.01 18.48
CA LEU A 1011 -81.75 22.89 17.55
C LEU A 1011 -82.32 21.56 18.13
N SER A 1012 -82.66 21.51 19.42
CA SER A 1012 -83.25 20.33 20.02
C SER A 1012 -84.84 20.36 20.00
N GLN A 1013 -85.35 21.58 19.88
CA GLN A 1013 -86.79 21.83 19.62
C GLN A 1013 -87.11 21.54 18.12
#